data_90708cf11271bfca7990dc816423bf2b
#
_entry.id   90708cf11271bfca7990dc816423bf2b
#
_cell.length_a   1.000
_cell.length_b   1.000
_cell.length_c   1.000
_cell.angle_alpha   90.00
_cell.angle_beta   90.00
_cell.angle_gamma   90.00
#
_symmetry.space_group_name_H-M   'P 1'
#
loop_
_entity.id
_entity.type
_entity.pdbx_description
1 polymer ?
#
loop_
_entity_poly.entity_id
_entity_poly.type
_entity_poly.pdbx_seq_one_letter_code
_entity_poly.pdbx_strand_id
1 'polypeptide(L)'
;MEESKELQGFYRIFRAAVYVSVLLEFFEYAFDPSVFGDWGGILADLHGRIKRWSIYSDGHLVYSKLATVLLICITCIGTRNKKHLEFNAKRQVILPLTSGLALLVLSVWLFGHPMGMQLYTLPVHIILYMAASLAGVILVHVALDNISKYIKDGLMKDRFNFENESFEQCEEKVENNYSVNIPMRYYYKGKFRKGWVNISNPFRGTWVVGTPGSGKTFSIIEPFIRQHSAKGFVMVVYDYKFPTLATKLYYHYRKNQKLGKLPQGCKFNIINFVDVEYSRRVNPIQSKYINNLAAASETAETLLESLQKGKKEGGGGSDQFFQTSAVNFLAACIYFFVNYEKEPYDKDGNKLYAEKRQDPETKFWKPTGVVRDRKDGNIVEPAYWLGKYSDMPHILSFLNESYQTIFEVLETDNEVAPLLGPFQTAFKNKAMEQLEGMIGTLRVYTSRLATKESYWIFHKDGDDFDLKVSDPKNPSYLLIANDPEMESIIGALNALILNRLVTRVNTGQGKNIPVSIIVDELPTLYFHKIDRLIGTARSKETLEWLSNDIFGKVVQIKKGVTIDRDKTSINLNENMDSLVPASKISDMATGWICGQTARDFTKTKTGAGGSMNIQEAEEFKTTKFFCKTDFDMREIKNEEAGYVPLPKFYTFPSREERERILYKNFVQVGQDVKEMIKDVMNKRNAK
;
A
#
# COMPACT_ATOMS: atom_id res chain seq x y z
N MET A 1 -0.95 -28.71 47.43
CA MET A 1 -1.61 -27.59 48.14
C MET A 1 -1.18 -27.49 49.61
N GLU A 2 -0.89 -28.59 50.30
CA GLU A 2 -0.40 -28.58 51.68
C GLU A 2 1.03 -28.07 51.83
N GLU A 3 1.98 -28.52 51.04
CA GLU A 3 3.38 -28.04 51.04
C GLU A 3 3.49 -26.52 50.84
N SER A 4 2.58 -25.90 50.10
CA SER A 4 2.57 -24.46 49.88
C SER A 4 2.11 -23.64 51.09
N LYS A 5 1.37 -24.25 52.04
CA LYS A 5 0.95 -23.62 53.27
C LYS A 5 2.05 -23.65 54.34
N GLU A 6 2.82 -24.73 54.38
CA GLU A 6 3.94 -24.86 55.33
C GLU A 6 5.05 -23.84 55.02
N LEU A 7 5.44 -23.66 53.77
CA LEU A 7 6.43 -22.65 53.42
C LEU A 7 5.92 -21.21 53.70
N GLN A 8 4.63 -20.95 53.63
CA GLN A 8 4.07 -19.66 54.08
C GLN A 8 4.29 -19.43 55.55
N GLY A 9 4.19 -20.48 56.33
CA GLY A 9 4.52 -20.46 57.77
C GLY A 9 5.97 -20.02 57.96
N PHE A 10 6.90 -20.67 57.27
CA PHE A 10 8.33 -20.36 57.34
C PHE A 10 8.65 -18.92 56.95
N TYR A 11 8.13 -18.40 55.83
CA TYR A 11 8.38 -17.02 55.44
C TYR A 11 7.77 -16.01 56.40
N ARG A 12 6.65 -16.28 57.08
CA ARG A 12 6.12 -15.43 58.15
C ARG A 12 7.04 -15.46 59.36
N ILE A 13 7.58 -16.64 59.73
CA ILE A 13 8.55 -16.78 60.82
C ILE A 13 9.82 -16.01 60.50
N PHE A 14 10.37 -16.13 59.27
CA PHE A 14 11.59 -15.39 58.89
C PHE A 14 11.34 -13.87 58.88
N ARG A 15 10.18 -13.40 58.42
CA ARG A 15 9.83 -11.95 58.54
C ARG A 15 9.71 -11.50 60.00
N ALA A 16 9.10 -12.32 60.82
CA ALA A 16 9.06 -12.05 62.27
C ALA A 16 10.46 -12.01 62.88
N ALA A 17 11.33 -12.95 62.47
CA ALA A 17 12.72 -13.04 62.95
C ALA A 17 13.54 -11.76 62.64
N VAL A 18 13.28 -11.06 61.51
CA VAL A 18 13.92 -9.74 61.24
C VAL A 18 13.57 -8.72 62.31
N TYR A 19 12.30 -8.57 62.64
CA TYR A 19 11.87 -7.62 63.67
C TYR A 19 12.21 -8.08 65.07
N VAL A 20 12.22 -9.37 65.33
CA VAL A 20 12.71 -9.94 66.61
C VAL A 20 14.20 -9.66 66.76
N SER A 21 15.02 -9.79 65.70
CA SER A 21 16.45 -9.43 65.73
C SER A 21 16.65 -7.95 66.09
N VAL A 22 15.84 -7.03 65.54
CA VAL A 22 15.88 -5.62 65.86
C VAL A 22 15.46 -5.38 67.33
N LEU A 23 14.43 -6.08 67.80
CA LEU A 23 13.98 -5.98 69.20
C LEU A 23 15.05 -6.52 70.17
N LEU A 24 15.72 -7.60 69.83
CA LEU A 24 16.84 -8.13 70.63
C LEU A 24 18.01 -7.17 70.68
N GLU A 25 18.30 -6.52 69.55
CA GLU A 25 19.33 -5.46 69.47
C GLU A 25 18.93 -4.27 70.38
N PHE A 26 17.70 -3.80 70.31
CA PHE A 26 17.24 -2.70 71.18
C PHE A 26 17.26 -3.12 72.66
N PHE A 27 16.89 -4.38 72.97
CA PHE A 27 16.97 -4.93 74.33
C PHE A 27 18.40 -5.00 74.82
N GLU A 28 19.36 -5.33 74.01
CA GLU A 28 20.77 -5.37 74.39
C GLU A 28 21.40 -4.01 74.60
N TYR A 29 21.18 -3.07 73.69
CA TYR A 29 21.91 -1.78 73.66
C TYR A 29 21.16 -0.61 74.28
N ALA A 30 19.85 -0.71 74.46
CA ALA A 30 19.01 0.35 75.02
C ALA A 30 18.37 -0.03 76.38
N PHE A 31 18.55 -1.25 76.82
CA PHE A 31 17.90 -1.76 78.06
C PHE A 31 18.56 -1.20 79.28
N ASP A 32 17.70 -0.62 80.19
CA ASP A 32 18.10 -0.21 81.56
C ASP A 32 17.25 -0.97 82.54
N PRO A 33 17.85 -1.86 83.37
CA PRO A 33 17.11 -2.65 84.34
C PRO A 33 16.34 -1.84 85.35
N SER A 34 16.82 -0.62 85.66
CA SER A 34 16.23 0.28 86.63
C SER A 34 14.81 0.75 86.29
N VAL A 35 14.45 0.71 85.02
CA VAL A 35 13.12 1.14 84.52
C VAL A 35 12.01 0.14 84.81
N PHE A 36 12.35 -1.12 85.05
CA PHE A 36 11.39 -2.26 85.09
C PHE A 36 11.05 -2.78 86.51
N GLY A 37 11.48 -2.09 87.54
CA GLY A 37 11.12 -2.46 88.91
C GLY A 37 11.33 -3.93 89.31
N ASP A 38 10.30 -4.59 89.80
CA ASP A 38 10.36 -6.00 90.26
C ASP A 38 10.76 -7.04 89.14
N TRP A 39 10.50 -6.73 87.86
CA TRP A 39 10.87 -7.52 86.72
C TRP A 39 12.33 -7.32 86.31
N GLY A 40 12.98 -6.28 86.81
CA GLY A 40 14.35 -5.91 86.45
C GLY A 40 15.38 -7.01 86.58
N GLY A 41 15.23 -7.84 87.70
CA GLY A 41 16.18 -8.98 87.88
C GLY A 41 16.07 -10.09 86.89
N ILE A 42 14.88 -10.48 86.49
CA ILE A 42 14.66 -11.54 85.45
C ILE A 42 15.14 -11.05 84.08
N LEU A 43 14.82 -9.76 83.77
CA LEU A 43 15.22 -9.15 82.47
C LEU A 43 16.75 -8.93 82.43
N ALA A 44 17.39 -8.62 83.56
CA ALA A 44 18.85 -8.51 83.60
C ALA A 44 19.59 -9.84 83.36
N ASP A 45 19.01 -10.97 83.94
CA ASP A 45 19.57 -12.29 83.65
C ASP A 45 19.40 -12.69 82.14
N LEU A 46 18.24 -12.35 81.59
CA LEU A 46 18.02 -12.55 80.14
C LEU A 46 18.96 -11.70 79.28
N HIS A 47 19.18 -10.43 79.64
CA HIS A 47 20.14 -9.53 78.98
C HIS A 47 21.51 -10.08 79.06
N GLY A 48 22.03 -10.60 80.21
CA GLY A 48 23.29 -11.22 80.41
C GLY A 48 23.46 -12.50 79.56
N ARG A 49 22.40 -13.22 79.27
CA ARG A 49 22.44 -14.40 78.39
C ARG A 49 22.55 -14.00 76.90
N ILE A 50 21.82 -12.98 76.47
CA ILE A 50 21.88 -12.45 75.05
C ILE A 50 23.22 -11.83 74.79
N LYS A 51 23.83 -11.12 75.71
CA LYS A 51 25.15 -10.52 75.62
C LYS A 51 26.27 -11.53 75.33
N ARG A 52 26.09 -12.78 75.71
CA ARG A 52 27.04 -13.86 75.40
C ARG A 52 27.01 -14.30 73.91
N TRP A 53 25.98 -13.89 73.14
CA TRP A 53 25.96 -14.17 71.71
C TRP A 53 26.91 -13.19 70.99
N SER A 54 27.85 -13.71 70.19
CA SER A 54 28.89 -12.90 69.56
C SER A 54 28.34 -11.80 68.61
N ILE A 55 27.09 -11.87 68.20
CA ILE A 55 26.40 -10.90 67.36
C ILE A 55 26.01 -9.64 68.18
N TYR A 56 25.70 -9.83 69.47
CA TYR A 56 25.23 -8.75 70.39
C TYR A 56 26.24 -8.40 71.49
N SER A 57 27.46 -8.90 71.43
CA SER A 57 28.49 -8.60 72.39
C SER A 57 28.99 -7.14 72.30
N ASP A 58 29.54 -6.61 73.41
CA ASP A 58 29.98 -5.23 73.50
C ASP A 58 30.89 -4.80 72.36
N GLY A 59 30.59 -3.67 71.73
CA GLY A 59 31.32 -3.10 70.59
C GLY A 59 30.95 -3.67 69.20
N HIS A 60 30.04 -4.64 69.11
CA HIS A 60 29.69 -5.30 67.90
C HIS A 60 28.38 -4.86 67.26
N LEU A 61 27.91 -3.67 67.52
CA LEU A 61 26.64 -3.11 66.97
C LEU A 61 26.58 -3.15 65.46
N VAL A 62 27.76 -3.00 64.79
CA VAL A 62 27.84 -3.09 63.30
C VAL A 62 27.52 -4.51 62.82
N TYR A 63 27.98 -5.53 63.57
CA TYR A 63 27.70 -6.94 63.21
C TYR A 63 26.20 -7.27 63.34
N SER A 64 25.53 -6.73 64.39
CA SER A 64 24.09 -6.84 64.57
C SER A 64 23.33 -6.24 63.34
N LYS A 65 23.74 -5.05 62.85
CA LYS A 65 23.14 -4.45 61.65
C LYS A 65 23.37 -5.29 60.42
N LEU A 66 24.57 -5.79 60.21
CA LEU A 66 24.89 -6.64 59.06
C LEU A 66 24.11 -7.93 59.12
N ALA A 67 23.96 -8.58 60.27
CA ALA A 67 23.13 -9.77 60.44
C ALA A 67 21.67 -9.52 60.13
N THR A 68 21.12 -8.36 60.54
CA THR A 68 19.74 -7.95 60.27
C THR A 68 19.55 -7.72 58.76
N VAL A 69 20.48 -7.03 58.10
CA VAL A 69 20.41 -6.83 56.64
C VAL A 69 20.50 -8.14 55.88
N LEU A 70 21.38 -9.07 56.29
CA LEU A 70 21.49 -10.42 55.72
C LEU A 70 20.18 -11.17 55.87
N LEU A 71 19.56 -11.13 57.03
CA LEU A 71 18.26 -11.76 57.32
C LEU A 71 17.16 -11.19 56.44
N ILE A 72 17.17 -9.86 56.19
CA ILE A 72 16.24 -9.21 55.24
C ILE A 72 16.48 -9.74 53.80
N CYS A 73 17.73 -9.87 53.35
CA CYS A 73 18.04 -10.45 52.03
C CYS A 73 17.45 -11.85 51.86
N ILE A 74 17.63 -12.72 52.88
CA ILE A 74 17.09 -14.08 52.87
C ILE A 74 15.56 -14.08 52.81
N THR A 75 14.90 -13.22 53.63
CA THR A 75 13.43 -13.19 53.69
C THR A 75 12.81 -12.62 52.37
N CYS A 76 13.51 -11.72 51.70
CA CYS A 76 13.02 -11.11 50.46
C CYS A 76 13.04 -12.06 49.26
N ILE A 77 13.81 -13.16 49.27
CA ILE A 77 13.82 -14.17 48.22
C ILE A 77 12.44 -14.83 48.08
N GLY A 78 11.69 -14.99 49.15
CA GLY A 78 10.38 -15.63 49.20
C GLY A 78 9.16 -14.76 49.01
N THR A 79 9.29 -13.49 48.62
CA THR A 79 8.14 -12.57 48.51
C THR A 79 7.17 -12.95 47.39
N ARG A 80 5.85 -12.73 47.68
CA ARG A 80 4.77 -12.96 46.67
C ARG A 80 4.83 -11.92 45.57
N ASN A 81 4.66 -12.36 44.35
CA ASN A 81 4.54 -11.47 43.20
C ASN A 81 3.13 -10.87 43.10
N LYS A 82 3.02 -9.64 42.58
CA LYS A 82 1.78 -9.01 42.11
C LYS A 82 1.88 -8.79 40.64
N LYS A 83 0.89 -9.23 39.87
CA LYS A 83 0.79 -8.96 38.45
C LYS A 83 0.68 -7.45 38.18
N HIS A 84 1.38 -6.97 37.12
CA HIS A 84 1.35 -5.58 36.67
C HIS A 84 1.83 -4.54 37.70
N LEU A 85 3.11 -4.56 38.02
CA LEU A 85 3.75 -3.48 38.78
C LEU A 85 4.32 -2.45 37.79
N GLU A 86 3.81 -1.22 37.85
CA GLU A 86 4.53 -0.07 37.28
C GLU A 86 5.81 0.12 38.12
N PHE A 87 6.94 -0.33 37.57
CA PHE A 87 8.22 -0.30 38.28
C PHE A 87 8.98 0.98 37.99
N ASN A 88 9.22 1.75 39.06
CA ASN A 88 10.09 2.91 39.01
C ASN A 88 11.32 2.67 39.90
N ALA A 89 12.45 2.28 39.29
CA ALA A 89 13.66 1.94 40.00
C ALA A 89 14.14 3.07 40.97
N LYS A 90 14.03 4.33 40.58
CA LYS A 90 14.50 5.47 41.39
C LYS A 90 13.68 5.61 42.69
N ARG A 91 12.34 5.53 42.62
CA ARG A 91 11.47 5.76 43.78
C ARG A 91 11.26 4.51 44.62
N GLN A 92 11.27 3.33 44.03
CA GLN A 92 10.89 2.08 44.72
C GLN A 92 12.08 1.26 45.19
N VAL A 93 13.29 1.50 44.65
CA VAL A 93 14.51 0.75 45.01
C VAL A 93 15.62 1.69 45.45
N ILE A 94 16.07 2.59 44.60
CA ILE A 94 17.29 3.38 44.85
C ILE A 94 17.09 4.30 46.08
N LEU A 95 16.02 5.07 46.07
CA LEU A 95 15.74 6.00 47.15
C LEU A 95 15.55 5.29 48.52
N PRO A 96 14.69 4.26 48.67
CA PRO A 96 14.54 3.56 49.94
C PRO A 96 15.80 2.82 50.37
N LEU A 97 16.56 2.22 49.43
CA LEU A 97 17.79 1.52 49.78
C LEU A 97 18.88 2.47 50.29
N THR A 98 19.13 3.55 49.58
CA THR A 98 20.15 4.53 49.96
C THR A 98 19.81 5.26 51.26
N SER A 99 18.55 5.70 51.39
CA SER A 99 18.08 6.35 52.62
C SER A 99 18.05 5.37 53.80
N GLY A 100 17.63 4.11 53.58
CA GLY A 100 17.62 3.08 54.59
C GLY A 100 19.02 2.73 55.10
N LEU A 101 19.99 2.53 54.20
CA LEU A 101 21.40 2.28 54.57
C LEU A 101 22.01 3.51 55.28
N ALA A 102 21.73 4.72 54.84
CA ALA A 102 22.19 5.94 55.46
C ALA A 102 21.65 6.07 56.92
N LEU A 103 20.37 5.72 57.13
CA LEU A 103 19.75 5.70 58.48
C LEU A 103 20.35 4.61 59.36
N LEU A 104 20.72 3.44 58.82
CA LEU A 104 21.41 2.40 59.58
C LEU A 104 22.80 2.87 60.02
N VAL A 105 23.57 3.51 59.11
CA VAL A 105 24.86 4.08 59.45
C VAL A 105 24.72 5.22 60.49
N LEU A 106 23.75 6.10 60.28
CA LEU A 106 23.41 7.16 61.24
C LEU A 106 23.09 6.61 62.61
N SER A 107 22.34 5.49 62.65
CA SER A 107 21.98 4.86 63.93
C SER A 107 23.20 4.38 64.73
N VAL A 108 24.22 3.81 64.03
CA VAL A 108 25.46 3.42 64.67
C VAL A 108 26.25 4.64 65.19
N TRP A 109 26.28 5.73 64.41
CA TRP A 109 26.92 6.98 64.81
C TRP A 109 26.23 7.63 66.03
N LEU A 110 24.87 7.68 66.04
CA LEU A 110 24.08 8.22 67.16
C LEU A 110 24.30 7.44 68.44
N PHE A 111 24.43 6.12 68.38
CA PHE A 111 24.74 5.29 69.53
C PHE A 111 26.15 5.60 70.10
N GLY A 112 27.14 5.85 69.28
CA GLY A 112 28.53 6.15 69.67
C GLY A 112 28.73 7.58 70.19
N HIS A 113 27.76 8.50 70.06
CA HIS A 113 27.86 9.90 70.44
C HIS A 113 26.78 10.29 71.44
N PRO A 114 27.02 10.11 72.77
CA PRO A 114 26.03 10.42 73.79
C PRO A 114 25.71 11.92 73.84
N MET A 115 24.45 12.24 73.74
CA MET A 115 23.91 13.60 73.89
C MET A 115 23.48 13.80 75.33
N GLY A 116 23.89 14.90 75.94
CA GLY A 116 23.61 15.19 77.33
C GLY A 116 22.12 15.45 77.67
N MET A 117 21.19 15.26 76.73
CA MET A 117 19.76 15.45 76.96
C MET A 117 19.10 14.11 77.30
N GLN A 118 18.18 14.15 78.29
CA GLN A 118 17.35 13.02 78.65
C GLN A 118 15.85 13.35 78.41
N LEU A 119 15.11 12.39 77.92
CA LEU A 119 13.67 12.48 77.83
C LEU A 119 13.08 11.38 78.74
N TYR A 120 12.48 11.78 79.79
CA TYR A 120 12.10 10.89 80.91
C TYR A 120 13.35 10.12 81.42
N THR A 121 13.35 8.85 81.41
CA THR A 121 14.38 7.97 81.95
C THR A 121 15.42 7.54 80.85
N LEU A 122 15.17 7.83 79.58
CA LEU A 122 16.02 7.38 78.49
C LEU A 122 16.83 8.56 77.90
N PRO A 123 18.11 8.39 77.61
CA PRO A 123 18.91 9.37 76.82
C PRO A 123 18.38 9.59 75.40
N VAL A 124 18.28 10.85 74.97
CA VAL A 124 17.72 11.22 73.65
C VAL A 124 18.44 10.54 72.52
N HIS A 125 19.78 10.36 72.60
CA HIS A 125 20.56 9.70 71.56
C HIS A 125 20.19 8.22 71.38
N ILE A 126 19.75 7.50 72.42
CA ILE A 126 19.27 6.14 72.35
C ILE A 126 17.91 6.07 71.69
N ILE A 127 17.00 7.01 72.00
CA ILE A 127 15.68 7.11 71.33
C ILE A 127 15.87 7.36 69.83
N LEU A 128 16.79 8.29 69.46
CA LEU A 128 17.09 8.60 68.06
C LEU A 128 17.77 7.41 67.35
N TYR A 129 18.65 6.69 68.04
CA TYR A 129 19.25 5.45 67.56
C TYR A 129 18.20 4.40 67.24
N MET A 130 17.26 4.14 68.15
CA MET A 130 16.20 3.16 67.93
C MET A 130 15.29 3.57 66.79
N ALA A 131 14.90 4.85 66.70
CA ALA A 131 14.06 5.38 65.61
C ALA A 131 14.76 5.27 64.26
N ALA A 132 16.00 5.69 64.16
CA ALA A 132 16.79 5.62 62.92
C ALA A 132 17.04 4.18 62.50
N SER A 133 17.35 3.27 63.44
CA SER A 133 17.54 1.85 63.19
C SER A 133 16.28 1.19 62.61
N LEU A 134 15.13 1.40 63.27
CA LEU A 134 13.86 0.82 62.83
C LEU A 134 13.44 1.35 61.46
N ALA A 135 13.52 2.67 61.25
CA ALA A 135 13.21 3.27 59.96
C ALA A 135 14.16 2.76 58.85
N GLY A 136 15.46 2.63 59.15
CA GLY A 136 16.45 2.07 58.20
C GLY A 136 16.14 0.64 57.80
N VAL A 137 15.83 -0.23 58.76
CA VAL A 137 15.42 -1.63 58.51
C VAL A 137 14.16 -1.71 57.66
N ILE A 138 13.15 -0.91 57.93
CA ILE A 138 11.91 -0.88 57.13
C ILE A 138 12.19 -0.47 55.69
N LEU A 139 12.99 0.58 55.49
CA LEU A 139 13.28 1.08 54.15
C LEU A 139 14.13 0.08 53.34
N VAL A 140 15.12 -0.56 53.93
CA VAL A 140 15.93 -1.62 53.30
C VAL A 140 15.05 -2.82 52.94
N HIS A 141 14.15 -3.22 53.87
CA HIS A 141 13.22 -4.32 53.63
C HIS A 141 12.29 -4.02 52.44
N VAL A 142 11.71 -2.80 52.36
CA VAL A 142 10.86 -2.39 51.22
C VAL A 142 11.64 -2.39 49.91
N ALA A 143 12.88 -1.89 49.91
CA ALA A 143 13.70 -1.88 48.70
C ALA A 143 14.02 -3.29 48.18
N LEU A 144 14.45 -4.19 49.09
CA LEU A 144 14.80 -5.57 48.71
C LEU A 144 13.56 -6.38 48.32
N ASP A 145 12.41 -6.15 48.97
CA ASP A 145 11.13 -6.75 48.57
C ASP A 145 10.72 -6.33 47.17
N ASN A 146 10.90 -5.04 46.82
CA ASN A 146 10.61 -4.52 45.47
C ASN A 146 11.58 -5.09 44.42
N ILE A 147 12.86 -5.25 44.72
CA ILE A 147 13.84 -5.92 43.81
C ILE A 147 13.40 -7.35 43.57
N SER A 148 13.05 -8.09 44.61
CA SER A 148 12.61 -9.50 44.43
C SER A 148 11.33 -9.60 43.60
N LYS A 149 10.37 -8.71 43.80
CA LYS A 149 9.15 -8.64 42.96
C LYS A 149 9.47 -8.34 41.50
N TYR A 150 10.38 -7.40 41.26
CA TYR A 150 10.80 -7.05 39.91
C TYR A 150 11.49 -8.20 39.16
N ILE A 151 12.42 -8.90 39.84
CA ILE A 151 13.10 -10.05 39.26
C ILE A 151 12.07 -11.14 38.90
N LYS A 152 11.12 -11.42 39.78
CA LYS A 152 10.07 -12.42 39.54
C LYS A 152 9.11 -11.99 38.45
N ASP A 153 8.72 -10.71 38.36
CA ASP A 153 7.91 -10.18 37.26
C ASP A 153 8.65 -10.30 35.91
N GLY A 154 9.95 -10.01 35.90
CA GLY A 154 10.81 -10.19 34.72
C GLY A 154 10.90 -11.66 34.26
N LEU A 155 10.88 -12.61 35.20
CA LEU A 155 10.86 -14.05 34.88
C LEU A 155 9.50 -14.52 34.32
N MET A 156 8.40 -13.83 34.71
CA MET A 156 7.05 -14.13 34.21
C MET A 156 6.75 -13.48 32.86
N LYS A 157 7.50 -12.45 32.44
CA LYS A 157 7.35 -11.88 31.11
C LYS A 157 7.69 -12.92 30.08
N ASP A 158 6.76 -13.14 29.15
CA ASP A 158 6.97 -14.02 28.05
C ASP A 158 8.05 -13.41 27.12
N ARG A 159 9.22 -14.04 27.08
CA ARG A 159 10.33 -13.62 26.24
C ARG A 159 10.15 -14.03 24.78
N PHE A 160 9.15 -14.87 24.51
CA PHE A 160 8.90 -15.44 23.17
C PHE A 160 7.73 -14.79 22.46
N ASN A 161 6.79 -14.16 23.22
CA ASN A 161 5.61 -13.50 22.68
C ASN A 161 5.64 -12.00 23.01
N PHE A 162 6.45 -11.25 22.30
CA PHE A 162 6.43 -9.79 22.39
C PHE A 162 5.26 -9.25 21.57
N GLU A 163 4.50 -8.35 22.15
CA GLU A 163 3.51 -7.56 21.43
C GLU A 163 4.20 -6.83 20.28
N ASN A 164 3.67 -6.97 19.05
CA ASN A 164 4.24 -6.44 17.80
C ASN A 164 5.55 -7.09 17.32
N GLU A 165 6.00 -8.20 17.88
CA GLU A 165 7.13 -8.92 17.32
C GLU A 165 6.80 -9.48 15.93
N SER A 166 7.73 -9.28 15.00
CA SER A 166 7.67 -9.76 13.63
C SER A 166 8.61 -10.98 13.48
N PHE A 167 8.97 -11.29 12.29
CA PHE A 167 9.93 -12.33 11.92
C PHE A 167 11.17 -11.71 11.27
N GLU A 168 12.17 -12.51 10.96
CA GLU A 168 13.36 -12.05 10.26
C GLU A 168 13.01 -11.62 8.85
N GLN A 169 13.38 -10.38 8.49
CA GLN A 169 13.09 -9.75 7.19
C GLN A 169 14.38 -9.26 6.54
N CYS A 170 14.31 -8.89 5.27
CA CYS A 170 15.48 -8.49 4.50
C CYS A 170 16.04 -7.15 4.99
N GLU A 171 17.27 -7.15 5.51
CA GLU A 171 17.99 -5.95 5.96
C GLU A 171 18.83 -5.32 4.84
N GLU A 172 19.13 -6.07 3.79
CA GLU A 172 19.95 -5.61 2.67
C GLU A 172 19.13 -4.92 1.58
N LYS A 173 19.64 -3.82 1.03
CA LYS A 173 19.08 -3.18 -0.17
C LYS A 173 19.60 -3.89 -1.41
N VAL A 174 18.69 -4.52 -2.15
CA VAL A 174 19.02 -5.17 -3.43
C VAL A 174 18.58 -4.28 -4.56
N GLU A 175 19.53 -3.57 -5.15
CA GLU A 175 19.28 -2.61 -6.22
C GLU A 175 19.78 -3.14 -7.56
N ASN A 176 18.95 -3.01 -8.59
CA ASN A 176 19.28 -3.25 -9.98
C ASN A 176 18.61 -2.19 -10.87
N ASN A 177 18.82 -2.26 -12.18
CA ASN A 177 18.29 -1.28 -13.14
C ASN A 177 16.76 -1.18 -13.16
N TYR A 178 16.04 -2.15 -12.59
CA TYR A 178 14.57 -2.23 -12.64
C TYR A 178 13.94 -2.20 -11.25
N SER A 179 14.69 -2.51 -10.20
CA SER A 179 14.16 -2.69 -8.86
C SER A 179 13.52 -1.44 -8.27
N VAL A 180 12.53 -1.66 -7.41
CA VAL A 180 11.99 -0.66 -6.49
C VAL A 180 12.26 -1.12 -5.07
N ASN A 181 12.96 -0.29 -4.31
CA ASN A 181 13.39 -0.59 -2.96
C ASN A 181 12.71 0.36 -1.98
N ILE A 182 11.93 -0.18 -1.05
CA ILE A 182 11.15 0.59 -0.08
C ILE A 182 11.83 0.44 1.29
N PRO A 183 12.28 1.53 1.91
CA PRO A 183 12.89 1.48 3.23
C PRO A 183 11.83 1.12 4.27
N MET A 184 12.19 0.23 5.18
CA MET A 184 11.28 -0.24 6.21
C MET A 184 11.98 -0.36 7.57
N ARG A 185 11.15 -0.40 8.61
CA ARG A 185 11.56 -0.85 9.95
C ARG A 185 10.56 -1.85 10.50
N TYR A 186 11.06 -2.79 11.26
CA TYR A 186 10.29 -3.83 11.88
C TYR A 186 10.87 -4.18 13.26
N TYR A 187 10.06 -4.79 14.11
CA TYR A 187 10.45 -5.18 15.45
C TYR A 187 10.76 -6.68 15.48
N TYR A 188 11.99 -7.04 15.83
CA TYR A 188 12.42 -8.45 15.89
C TYR A 188 13.49 -8.66 16.94
N LYS A 189 13.34 -9.73 17.75
CA LYS A 189 14.23 -10.10 18.88
C LYS A 189 14.45 -8.91 19.84
N GLY A 190 13.36 -8.25 20.22
CA GLY A 190 13.36 -7.18 21.20
C GLY A 190 13.95 -5.84 20.72
N LYS A 191 14.19 -5.67 19.41
CA LYS A 191 14.79 -4.45 18.84
C LYS A 191 14.12 -4.02 17.54
N PHE A 192 14.07 -2.70 17.32
CA PHE A 192 13.74 -2.17 16.01
C PHE A 192 14.92 -2.33 15.06
N ARG A 193 14.65 -2.92 13.91
CA ARG A 193 15.60 -3.14 12.83
C ARG A 193 15.19 -2.38 11.61
N LYS A 194 16.15 -1.94 10.81
CA LYS A 194 15.94 -1.33 9.50
C LYS A 194 16.14 -2.38 8.42
N GLY A 195 15.39 -2.26 7.33
CA GLY A 195 15.50 -3.18 6.22
C GLY A 195 14.87 -2.59 4.96
N TRP A 196 14.66 -3.46 3.98
CA TRP A 196 14.15 -3.08 2.67
C TRP A 196 13.12 -4.09 2.16
N VAL A 197 12.01 -3.57 1.66
CA VAL A 197 11.14 -4.35 0.78
C VAL A 197 11.71 -4.21 -0.62
N ASN A 198 12.30 -5.28 -1.14
CA ASN A 198 12.98 -5.29 -2.43
C ASN A 198 12.07 -5.89 -3.50
N ILE A 199 11.55 -5.06 -4.39
CA ILE A 199 10.82 -5.48 -5.60
C ILE A 199 11.86 -5.54 -6.71
N SER A 200 12.60 -6.63 -6.80
CA SER A 200 13.76 -6.77 -7.70
C SER A 200 13.36 -6.93 -9.16
N ASN A 201 12.20 -7.56 -9.43
CA ASN A 201 11.65 -7.74 -10.76
C ASN A 201 10.21 -7.22 -10.86
N PRO A 202 10.00 -5.91 -11.10
CA PRO A 202 8.67 -5.32 -11.20
C PRO A 202 7.89 -5.78 -12.45
N PHE A 203 8.53 -6.43 -13.44
CA PHE A 203 7.86 -6.97 -14.63
C PHE A 203 6.91 -8.13 -14.31
N ARG A 204 7.01 -8.74 -13.14
CA ARG A 204 6.03 -9.73 -12.65
C ARG A 204 4.72 -9.11 -12.16
N GLY A 205 4.65 -7.79 -12.17
CA GLY A 205 3.52 -7.04 -11.62
C GLY A 205 3.58 -6.92 -10.09
N THR A 206 3.04 -5.82 -9.59
CA THR A 206 2.91 -5.56 -8.17
C THR A 206 1.46 -5.27 -7.85
N TRP A 207 0.88 -6.07 -6.99
CA TRP A 207 -0.50 -5.94 -6.54
C TRP A 207 -0.54 -5.37 -5.14
N VAL A 208 -1.31 -4.29 -4.95
CA VAL A 208 -1.42 -3.59 -3.66
C VAL A 208 -2.88 -3.49 -3.25
N VAL A 209 -3.20 -4.04 -2.10
CA VAL A 209 -4.55 -3.99 -1.52
C VAL A 209 -4.50 -3.22 -0.21
N GLY A 210 -5.49 -2.40 0.03
CA GLY A 210 -5.62 -1.65 1.28
C GLY A 210 -6.85 -0.76 1.29
N THR A 211 -7.33 -0.44 2.48
CA THR A 211 -8.46 0.47 2.68
C THR A 211 -8.11 1.91 2.27
N PRO A 212 -9.09 2.76 1.96
CA PRO A 212 -8.85 4.20 1.80
C PRO A 212 -8.10 4.78 3.01
N GLY A 213 -7.10 5.62 2.77
CA GLY A 213 -6.29 6.22 3.84
C GLY A 213 -5.20 5.32 4.45
N SER A 214 -5.04 4.06 4.03
CA SER A 214 -3.99 3.16 4.53
C SER A 214 -2.56 3.56 4.15
N GLY A 215 -2.40 4.54 3.26
CA GLY A 215 -1.09 5.02 2.81
C GLY A 215 -0.52 4.32 1.58
N LYS A 216 -1.35 3.59 0.78
CA LYS A 216 -0.92 2.90 -0.45
C LYS A 216 -0.10 3.79 -1.38
N THR A 217 -0.63 4.98 -1.66
CA THR A 217 0.00 5.94 -2.58
C THR A 217 1.39 6.34 -2.08
N PHE A 218 1.48 6.77 -0.83
CA PHE A 218 2.74 7.21 -0.22
C PHE A 218 3.77 6.08 -0.06
N SER A 219 3.30 4.92 0.43
CA SER A 219 4.20 3.81 0.80
C SER A 219 4.68 3.01 -0.40
N ILE A 220 3.88 2.91 -1.48
CA ILE A 220 4.18 2.04 -2.62
C ILE A 220 4.24 2.82 -3.94
N ILE A 221 3.18 3.56 -4.30
CA ILE A 221 3.09 4.21 -5.62
C ILE A 221 4.17 5.26 -5.83
N GLU A 222 4.37 6.14 -4.87
CA GLU A 222 5.41 7.20 -4.96
C GLU A 222 6.83 6.64 -5.09
N PRO A 223 7.26 5.62 -4.33
CA PRO A 223 8.53 4.93 -4.57
C PRO A 223 8.70 4.40 -5.99
N PHE A 224 7.66 3.85 -6.62
CA PHE A 224 7.70 3.43 -8.02
C PHE A 224 7.93 4.64 -8.95
N ILE A 225 7.16 5.71 -8.77
CA ILE A 225 7.29 6.94 -9.59
C ILE A 225 8.72 7.49 -9.44
N ARG A 226 9.21 7.64 -8.22
CA ARG A 226 10.52 8.21 -7.91
C ARG A 226 11.66 7.39 -8.51
N GLN A 227 11.65 6.08 -8.29
CA GLN A 227 12.77 5.21 -8.66
C GLN A 227 12.75 4.83 -10.14
N HIS A 228 11.60 4.48 -10.71
CA HIS A 228 11.52 4.15 -12.13
C HIS A 228 11.82 5.37 -13.02
N SER A 229 11.30 6.56 -12.65
CA SER A 229 11.67 7.79 -13.36
C SER A 229 13.17 8.07 -13.33
N ALA A 230 13.84 7.82 -12.18
CA ALA A 230 15.30 7.99 -12.06
C ALA A 230 16.11 6.93 -12.82
N LYS A 231 15.52 5.79 -13.14
CA LYS A 231 16.12 4.66 -13.90
C LYS A 231 15.81 4.70 -15.40
N GLY A 232 15.20 5.78 -15.89
CA GLY A 232 14.94 5.97 -17.32
C GLY A 232 13.73 5.21 -17.89
N PHE A 233 12.83 4.72 -17.03
CA PHE A 233 11.55 4.21 -17.50
C PHE A 233 10.69 5.33 -18.05
N VAL A 234 9.91 5.03 -19.08
CA VAL A 234 8.72 5.82 -19.39
C VAL A 234 7.57 5.38 -18.49
N MET A 235 6.62 6.27 -18.20
CA MET A 235 5.60 5.97 -17.21
C MET A 235 4.21 6.27 -17.73
N VAL A 236 3.27 5.40 -17.40
CA VAL A 236 1.83 5.58 -17.58
C VAL A 236 1.20 5.55 -16.20
N VAL A 237 0.56 6.64 -15.81
CA VAL A 237 -0.04 6.76 -14.48
C VAL A 237 -1.52 7.14 -14.61
N TYR A 238 -2.40 6.30 -14.08
CA TYR A 238 -3.80 6.63 -13.88
C TYR A 238 -3.96 7.27 -12.51
N ASP A 239 -4.35 8.54 -12.49
CA ASP A 239 -4.55 9.34 -11.28
C ASP A 239 -6.05 9.45 -10.97
N TYR A 240 -6.52 8.66 -10.02
CA TYR A 240 -7.93 8.61 -9.63
C TYR A 240 -8.42 9.94 -9.05
N LYS A 241 -7.56 10.64 -8.34
CA LYS A 241 -7.84 11.95 -7.72
C LYS A 241 -6.93 13.02 -8.31
N PHE A 242 -7.08 13.26 -9.59
CA PHE A 242 -6.31 14.32 -10.27
C PHE A 242 -6.46 15.66 -9.52
N PRO A 243 -5.35 16.44 -9.30
CA PRO A 243 -3.99 16.24 -9.81
C PRO A 243 -2.97 15.63 -8.81
N THR A 244 -3.39 14.74 -7.92
CA THR A 244 -2.57 14.25 -6.80
C THR A 244 -1.28 13.55 -7.26
N LEU A 245 -1.39 12.52 -8.09
CA LEU A 245 -0.23 11.81 -8.65
C LEU A 245 0.39 12.57 -9.82
N ALA A 246 -0.41 13.33 -10.55
CA ALA A 246 0.01 14.15 -11.67
C ALA A 246 1.15 15.10 -11.31
N THR A 247 0.99 15.84 -10.21
CA THR A 247 1.98 16.81 -9.73
C THR A 247 3.30 16.13 -9.37
N LYS A 248 3.24 14.97 -8.70
CA LYS A 248 4.42 14.18 -8.32
C LYS A 248 5.13 13.61 -9.54
N LEU A 249 4.36 13.02 -10.46
CA LEU A 249 4.90 12.47 -11.71
C LEU A 249 5.59 13.57 -12.54
N TYR A 250 4.96 14.73 -12.67
CA TYR A 250 5.52 15.86 -13.44
C TYR A 250 6.79 16.40 -12.80
N TYR A 251 6.84 16.49 -11.46
CA TYR A 251 8.05 16.88 -10.75
C TYR A 251 9.21 15.93 -11.05
N HIS A 252 9.01 14.61 -10.92
CA HIS A 252 10.06 13.63 -11.19
C HIS A 252 10.46 13.59 -12.66
N TYR A 253 9.49 13.76 -13.58
CA TYR A 253 9.77 13.92 -15.00
C TYR A 253 10.71 15.11 -15.24
N ARG A 254 10.37 16.31 -14.74
CA ARG A 254 11.18 17.52 -14.90
C ARG A 254 12.56 17.39 -14.26
N LYS A 255 12.63 16.83 -13.06
CA LYS A 255 13.89 16.59 -12.33
C LYS A 255 14.81 15.67 -13.15
N ASN A 256 14.31 14.53 -13.59
CA ASN A 256 15.12 13.54 -14.30
C ASN A 256 15.41 13.95 -15.76
N GLN A 257 14.56 14.76 -16.38
CA GLN A 257 14.85 15.39 -17.67
C GLN A 257 16.06 16.32 -17.57
N LYS A 258 16.09 17.19 -16.55
CA LYS A 258 17.26 18.09 -16.29
C LYS A 258 18.53 17.31 -16.00
N LEU A 259 18.43 16.15 -15.37
CA LEU A 259 19.57 15.27 -15.05
C LEU A 259 19.99 14.35 -16.21
N GLY A 260 19.33 14.43 -17.37
CA GLY A 260 19.62 13.58 -18.53
C GLY A 260 19.35 12.09 -18.32
N LYS A 261 18.51 11.73 -17.33
CA LYS A 261 18.21 10.32 -17.01
C LYS A 261 17.06 9.75 -17.82
N LEU A 262 16.25 10.60 -18.44
CA LEU A 262 15.14 10.16 -19.28
C LEU A 262 15.62 9.84 -20.70
N PRO A 263 14.89 8.99 -21.43
CA PRO A 263 15.14 8.74 -22.85
C PRO A 263 15.15 10.04 -23.65
N GLN A 264 16.00 10.12 -24.66
CA GLN A 264 16.13 11.30 -25.49
C GLN A 264 14.80 11.66 -26.17
N GLY A 265 14.42 12.92 -26.14
CA GLY A 265 13.17 13.39 -26.76
C GLY A 265 11.89 13.00 -26.00
N CYS A 266 12.00 12.46 -24.78
CA CYS A 266 10.84 12.04 -23.98
C CYS A 266 9.89 13.20 -23.74
N LYS A 267 8.60 13.01 -24.08
CA LYS A 267 7.53 14.00 -23.91
C LYS A 267 6.68 13.67 -22.68
N PHE A 268 5.95 14.67 -22.19
CA PHE A 268 4.98 14.50 -21.13
C PHE A 268 3.58 14.80 -21.67
N ASN A 269 2.66 13.87 -21.54
CA ASN A 269 1.29 13.98 -22.04
C ASN A 269 0.30 13.74 -20.89
N ILE A 270 -0.83 14.43 -20.94
CA ILE A 270 -1.95 14.26 -20.02
C ILE A 270 -3.21 14.05 -20.87
N ILE A 271 -4.09 13.15 -20.43
CA ILE A 271 -5.47 13.03 -20.91
C ILE A 271 -6.38 13.39 -19.75
N ASN A 272 -7.22 14.38 -19.95
CA ASN A 272 -8.17 14.88 -18.95
C ASN A 272 -9.49 15.28 -19.63
N PHE A 273 -10.55 14.51 -19.37
CA PHE A 273 -11.87 14.75 -19.94
C PHE A 273 -12.68 15.83 -19.22
N VAL A 274 -12.23 16.31 -18.07
CA VAL A 274 -12.89 17.40 -17.32
C VAL A 274 -12.33 18.74 -17.74
N ASP A 275 -11.01 18.85 -17.74
CA ASP A 275 -10.34 20.12 -18.09
C ASP A 275 -9.46 19.92 -19.31
N VAL A 276 -10.05 20.26 -20.47
CA VAL A 276 -9.44 20.08 -21.78
C VAL A 276 -8.16 20.90 -22.00
N GLU A 277 -7.93 21.95 -21.20
CA GLU A 277 -6.70 22.76 -21.29
C GLU A 277 -5.46 21.94 -20.92
N TYR A 278 -5.62 21.01 -19.95
CA TYR A 278 -4.56 20.11 -19.54
C TYR A 278 -4.49 18.84 -20.40
N SER A 279 -5.45 18.62 -21.32
CA SER A 279 -5.51 17.38 -22.10
C SER A 279 -4.81 17.49 -23.44
N ARG A 280 -4.05 16.45 -23.79
CA ARG A 280 -3.74 16.14 -25.18
C ARG A 280 -4.94 15.48 -25.83
N ARG A 281 -4.99 15.53 -27.14
CA ARG A 281 -5.99 14.87 -27.96
C ARG A 281 -5.44 13.53 -28.45
N VAL A 282 -6.26 12.48 -28.39
CA VAL A 282 -5.85 11.12 -28.75
C VAL A 282 -7.00 10.39 -29.41
N ASN A 283 -6.72 9.67 -30.46
CA ASN A 283 -7.72 8.83 -31.11
C ASN A 283 -7.40 7.34 -30.90
N PRO A 284 -8.12 6.63 -29.99
CA PRO A 284 -7.91 5.21 -29.74
C PRO A 284 -8.53 4.30 -30.80
N ILE A 285 -9.36 4.84 -31.72
CA ILE A 285 -10.07 4.11 -32.77
C ILE A 285 -9.49 4.49 -34.13
N GLN A 286 -8.37 3.92 -34.47
CA GLN A 286 -7.74 4.12 -35.76
C GLN A 286 -7.51 2.78 -36.48
N SER A 287 -7.45 2.77 -37.79
CA SER A 287 -7.16 1.57 -38.58
C SER A 287 -5.85 0.89 -38.20
N LYS A 288 -4.86 1.65 -37.69
CA LYS A 288 -3.60 1.09 -37.15
C LYS A 288 -3.78 0.27 -35.88
N TYR A 289 -4.87 0.47 -35.14
CA TYR A 289 -5.20 -0.26 -33.92
C TYR A 289 -6.25 -1.34 -34.15
N ILE A 290 -7.16 -1.09 -35.11
CA ILE A 290 -8.31 -1.95 -35.41
C ILE A 290 -8.15 -2.41 -36.86
N ASN A 291 -7.45 -3.50 -37.05
CA ASN A 291 -7.14 -4.04 -38.37
C ASN A 291 -8.04 -5.18 -38.82
N ASN A 292 -8.89 -5.69 -37.95
CA ASN A 292 -9.81 -6.78 -38.21
C ASN A 292 -11.07 -6.67 -37.37
N LEU A 293 -12.08 -7.49 -37.70
CA LEU A 293 -13.38 -7.52 -37.04
C LEU A 293 -13.27 -7.92 -35.54
N ALA A 294 -12.34 -8.82 -35.20
CA ALA A 294 -12.14 -9.25 -33.83
C ALA A 294 -11.65 -8.11 -32.96
N ALA A 295 -10.72 -7.27 -33.45
CA ALA A 295 -10.25 -6.09 -32.72
C ALA A 295 -11.35 -5.02 -32.56
N ALA A 296 -12.27 -4.91 -33.51
CA ALA A 296 -13.45 -4.05 -33.37
C ALA A 296 -14.39 -4.59 -32.28
N SER A 297 -14.65 -5.91 -32.24
CA SER A 297 -15.48 -6.56 -31.25
C SER A 297 -14.89 -6.42 -29.83
N GLU A 298 -13.57 -6.65 -29.65
CA GLU A 298 -12.89 -6.45 -28.35
C GLU A 298 -13.00 -5.00 -27.89
N THR A 299 -12.92 -4.03 -28.81
CA THR A 299 -13.08 -2.60 -28.49
C THR A 299 -14.49 -2.29 -28.03
N ALA A 300 -15.48 -2.80 -28.72
CA ALA A 300 -16.89 -2.63 -28.39
C ALA A 300 -17.24 -3.26 -27.04
N GLU A 301 -16.77 -4.47 -26.79
CA GLU A 301 -16.92 -5.19 -25.54
C GLU A 301 -16.32 -4.41 -24.37
N THR A 302 -15.04 -4.01 -24.48
CA THR A 302 -14.36 -3.21 -23.46
C THR A 302 -15.14 -1.94 -23.11
N LEU A 303 -15.64 -1.23 -24.11
CA LEU A 303 -16.37 0.02 -23.88
C LEU A 303 -17.72 -0.21 -23.18
N LEU A 304 -18.49 -1.16 -23.68
CA LEU A 304 -19.82 -1.45 -23.12
C LEU A 304 -19.77 -2.03 -21.71
N GLU A 305 -18.86 -2.96 -21.44
CA GLU A 305 -18.67 -3.52 -20.11
C GLU A 305 -18.22 -2.46 -19.10
N SER A 306 -17.34 -1.54 -19.52
CA SER A 306 -16.94 -0.41 -18.68
C SER A 306 -18.08 0.52 -18.31
N LEU A 307 -19.06 0.69 -19.20
CA LEU A 307 -20.26 1.52 -18.96
C LEU A 307 -21.34 0.82 -18.13
N GLN A 308 -21.34 -0.52 -18.11
CA GLN A 308 -22.32 -1.33 -17.36
C GLN A 308 -21.90 -1.56 -15.90
N LYS A 309 -20.73 -1.12 -15.49
CA LYS A 309 -20.18 -1.28 -14.14
C LYS A 309 -21.22 -0.94 -13.06
N GLY A 310 -21.46 -1.88 -12.15
CA GLY A 310 -22.40 -1.72 -11.04
C GLY A 310 -23.77 -2.37 -11.22
N LYS A 311 -24.13 -2.92 -12.39
CA LYS A 311 -25.30 -3.79 -12.51
C LYS A 311 -24.92 -5.19 -12.04
N LYS A 312 -25.70 -5.73 -11.08
CA LYS A 312 -25.52 -7.09 -10.56
C LYS A 312 -25.58 -8.10 -11.70
N GLU A 313 -24.65 -9.04 -11.75
CA GLU A 313 -24.75 -10.28 -12.52
C GLU A 313 -25.95 -11.09 -12.00
N GLY A 314 -27.12 -10.87 -12.58
CA GLY A 314 -28.37 -11.52 -12.14
C GLY A 314 -29.48 -11.45 -13.17
N GLY A 315 -29.14 -10.96 -14.36
CA GLY A 315 -30.07 -10.97 -15.48
C GLY A 315 -30.16 -12.37 -16.09
N GLY A 316 -31.39 -12.85 -16.33
CA GLY A 316 -31.63 -14.11 -17.04
C GLY A 316 -31.06 -14.09 -18.47
N GLY A 317 -31.08 -15.20 -19.18
CA GLY A 317 -30.51 -15.36 -20.52
C GLY A 317 -30.91 -14.31 -21.56
N SER A 318 -32.03 -13.60 -21.36
CA SER A 318 -32.44 -12.46 -22.18
C SER A 318 -31.50 -11.28 -22.08
N ASP A 319 -31.02 -10.93 -20.87
CA ASP A 319 -30.13 -9.77 -20.68
C ASP A 319 -28.74 -10.00 -21.32
N GLN A 320 -28.24 -11.22 -21.26
CA GLN A 320 -27.00 -11.60 -21.92
C GLN A 320 -27.10 -11.52 -23.45
N PHE A 321 -28.26 -11.91 -24.00
CA PHE A 321 -28.55 -11.80 -25.45
C PHE A 321 -28.54 -10.33 -25.89
N PHE A 322 -29.21 -9.43 -25.16
CA PHE A 322 -29.24 -8.01 -25.49
C PHE A 322 -27.86 -7.36 -25.37
N GLN A 323 -27.07 -7.75 -24.38
CA GLN A 323 -25.69 -7.26 -24.22
C GLN A 323 -24.80 -7.69 -25.38
N THR A 324 -24.78 -8.98 -25.73
CA THR A 324 -24.01 -9.50 -26.86
C THR A 324 -24.43 -8.85 -28.18
N SER A 325 -25.72 -8.63 -28.36
CA SER A 325 -26.25 -7.92 -29.52
C SER A 325 -25.72 -6.48 -29.59
N ALA A 326 -25.76 -5.75 -28.47
CA ALA A 326 -25.24 -4.38 -28.41
C ALA A 326 -23.73 -4.32 -28.72
N VAL A 327 -22.93 -5.29 -28.24
CA VAL A 327 -21.50 -5.41 -28.58
C VAL A 327 -21.32 -5.61 -30.08
N ASN A 328 -22.02 -6.56 -30.68
CA ASN A 328 -21.91 -6.85 -32.11
C ASN A 328 -22.27 -5.64 -32.98
N PHE A 329 -23.34 -4.93 -32.59
CA PHE A 329 -23.77 -3.75 -33.33
C PHE A 329 -22.76 -2.60 -33.24
N LEU A 330 -22.22 -2.33 -32.05
CA LEU A 330 -21.18 -1.35 -31.87
C LEU A 330 -19.90 -1.73 -32.63
N ALA A 331 -19.54 -3.01 -32.61
CA ALA A 331 -18.38 -3.53 -33.35
C ALA A 331 -18.55 -3.31 -34.87
N ALA A 332 -19.76 -3.53 -35.41
CA ALA A 332 -20.07 -3.25 -36.80
C ALA A 332 -19.90 -1.76 -37.13
N CYS A 333 -20.39 -0.86 -36.27
CA CYS A 333 -20.21 0.58 -36.45
C CYS A 333 -18.72 0.95 -36.42
N ILE A 334 -17.97 0.47 -35.41
CA ILE A 334 -16.52 0.74 -35.30
C ILE A 334 -15.80 0.29 -36.54
N TYR A 335 -16.04 -0.94 -37.00
CA TYR A 335 -15.33 -1.51 -38.16
C TYR A 335 -15.68 -0.77 -39.46
N PHE A 336 -16.96 -0.40 -39.66
CA PHE A 336 -17.38 0.41 -40.81
C PHE A 336 -16.63 1.76 -40.83
N PHE A 337 -16.61 2.50 -39.73
CA PHE A 337 -15.95 3.80 -39.68
C PHE A 337 -14.43 3.73 -39.86
N VAL A 338 -13.81 2.69 -39.34
CA VAL A 338 -12.37 2.43 -39.51
C VAL A 338 -12.00 2.18 -40.98
N ASN A 339 -12.92 1.61 -41.77
CA ASN A 339 -12.71 1.27 -43.17
C ASN A 339 -13.28 2.29 -44.16
N TYR A 340 -14.15 3.22 -43.70
CA TYR A 340 -14.80 4.17 -44.56
C TYR A 340 -13.81 5.18 -45.18
N GLU A 341 -13.76 5.25 -46.52
CA GLU A 341 -12.89 6.17 -47.28
C GLU A 341 -11.49 6.33 -46.70
N LYS A 342 -10.72 5.24 -46.66
CA LYS A 342 -9.36 5.28 -46.09
C LYS A 342 -8.46 6.29 -46.83
N GLU A 343 -7.80 7.12 -46.02
CA GLU A 343 -6.84 8.13 -46.47
C GLU A 343 -5.41 7.69 -46.14
N PRO A 344 -4.44 7.87 -47.08
CA PRO A 344 -3.08 7.44 -46.88
C PRO A 344 -2.26 8.45 -46.07
N TYR A 345 -1.34 7.94 -45.27
CA TYR A 345 -0.40 8.72 -44.45
C TYR A 345 1.02 8.21 -44.55
N ASP A 346 2.01 9.09 -44.43
CA ASP A 346 3.42 8.74 -44.34
C ASP A 346 3.83 8.27 -42.93
N LYS A 347 5.12 7.93 -42.77
CA LYS A 347 5.68 7.49 -41.46
C LYS A 347 5.67 8.59 -40.41
N ASP A 348 5.65 9.83 -40.84
CA ASP A 348 5.70 11.02 -39.96
C ASP A 348 4.30 11.53 -39.62
N GLY A 349 3.25 10.88 -40.13
CA GLY A 349 1.85 11.22 -39.87
C GLY A 349 1.32 12.30 -40.83
N ASN A 350 2.04 12.65 -41.91
CA ASN A 350 1.52 13.61 -42.86
C ASN A 350 0.57 12.87 -43.83
N LYS A 351 -0.55 13.54 -44.10
CA LYS A 351 -1.55 13.02 -45.02
C LYS A 351 -1.05 13.11 -46.46
N LEU A 352 -1.08 12.00 -47.15
CA LEU A 352 -0.73 11.86 -48.57
C LEU A 352 -1.99 12.09 -49.43
N TYR A 353 -1.80 12.15 -50.72
CA TYR A 353 -2.88 12.29 -51.70
C TYR A 353 -3.09 10.96 -52.45
N ALA A 354 -4.28 10.34 -52.23
CA ALA A 354 -4.69 9.20 -53.07
C ALA A 354 -5.32 9.70 -54.36
N GLU A 355 -4.73 9.37 -55.47
CA GLU A 355 -5.24 9.74 -56.79
C GLU A 355 -6.57 9.05 -57.03
N LYS A 356 -7.59 9.81 -57.44
CA LYS A 356 -8.91 9.30 -57.78
C LYS A 356 -9.19 9.55 -59.25
N ARG A 357 -9.76 8.58 -59.92
CA ARG A 357 -10.23 8.71 -61.32
C ARG A 357 -11.73 8.53 -61.37
N GLN A 358 -12.40 9.37 -62.17
CA GLN A 358 -13.83 9.25 -62.36
C GLN A 358 -14.13 8.02 -63.23
N ASP A 359 -14.99 7.13 -62.74
CA ASP A 359 -15.45 5.96 -63.50
C ASP A 359 -16.36 6.45 -64.66
N PRO A 360 -16.10 6.05 -65.89
CA PRO A 360 -16.86 6.52 -67.07
C PRO A 360 -18.35 6.15 -67.04
N GLU A 361 -18.70 5.01 -66.41
CA GLU A 361 -20.07 4.49 -66.38
C GLU A 361 -20.87 5.05 -65.22
N THR A 362 -20.29 4.98 -64.01
CA THR A 362 -20.99 5.37 -62.78
C THR A 362 -20.79 6.84 -62.42
N LYS A 363 -19.84 7.53 -63.08
CA LYS A 363 -19.41 8.90 -62.76
C LYS A 363 -18.92 9.12 -61.33
N PHE A 364 -18.71 8.07 -60.59
CA PHE A 364 -18.12 8.15 -59.26
C PHE A 364 -16.60 8.17 -59.31
N TRP A 365 -15.99 8.87 -58.34
CA TRP A 365 -14.53 8.89 -58.18
C TRP A 365 -14.04 7.61 -57.51
N LYS A 366 -13.29 6.78 -58.21
CA LYS A 366 -12.65 5.56 -57.68
C LYS A 366 -11.17 5.79 -57.44
N PRO A 367 -10.57 5.28 -56.33
CA PRO A 367 -9.13 5.37 -56.13
C PRO A 367 -8.38 4.59 -57.22
N THR A 368 -7.33 5.17 -57.77
CA THR A 368 -6.47 4.53 -58.81
C THR A 368 -5.44 3.59 -58.21
N GLY A 369 -5.27 3.60 -56.88
CA GLY A 369 -4.20 2.89 -56.17
C GLY A 369 -2.87 3.68 -56.09
N VAL A 370 -2.78 4.78 -56.82
CA VAL A 370 -1.58 5.65 -56.80
C VAL A 370 -1.69 6.66 -55.69
N VAL A 371 -0.64 6.74 -54.85
CA VAL A 371 -0.54 7.71 -53.76
C VAL A 371 0.64 8.63 -54.00
N ARG A 372 0.43 9.92 -53.82
CA ARG A 372 1.44 10.96 -54.02
C ARG A 372 1.69 11.77 -52.76
N ASP A 373 2.92 12.20 -52.57
CA ASP A 373 3.25 13.23 -51.58
C ASP A 373 2.59 14.58 -51.98
N ARG A 374 2.03 15.26 -51.00
CA ARG A 374 1.38 16.56 -51.25
C ARG A 374 2.37 17.70 -51.53
N LYS A 375 3.65 17.54 -51.13
CA LYS A 375 4.64 18.62 -51.21
C LYS A 375 5.34 18.61 -52.59
N ASP A 376 5.70 17.46 -53.08
CA ASP A 376 6.50 17.30 -54.30
C ASP A 376 5.79 16.55 -55.43
N GLY A 377 4.59 16.00 -55.17
CA GLY A 377 3.80 15.25 -56.15
C GLY A 377 4.36 13.88 -56.51
N ASN A 378 5.45 13.44 -55.87
CA ASN A 378 6.07 12.15 -56.15
C ASN A 378 5.16 10.99 -55.71
N ILE A 379 5.24 9.88 -56.43
CA ILE A 379 4.56 8.63 -56.05
C ILE A 379 5.30 8.04 -54.87
N VAL A 380 4.57 7.81 -53.76
CA VAL A 380 5.09 7.27 -52.50
C VAL A 380 4.21 6.13 -52.01
N GLU A 381 4.79 5.18 -51.31
CA GLU A 381 4.04 4.16 -50.59
C GLU A 381 3.57 4.72 -49.24
N PRO A 382 2.26 4.67 -48.93
CA PRO A 382 1.78 5.07 -47.63
C PRO A 382 2.26 4.13 -46.53
N ALA A 383 2.64 4.67 -45.41
CA ALA A 383 3.02 3.89 -44.25
C ALA A 383 1.80 3.22 -43.58
N TYR A 384 0.67 3.90 -43.61
CA TYR A 384 -0.61 3.39 -43.11
C TYR A 384 -1.78 4.15 -43.73
N TRP A 385 -2.96 3.57 -43.60
CA TRP A 385 -4.22 4.16 -44.02
C TRP A 385 -5.14 4.38 -42.85
N LEU A 386 -5.82 5.52 -42.74
CA LEU A 386 -6.82 5.82 -41.72
C LEU A 386 -8.18 6.07 -42.38
N GLY A 387 -9.24 5.55 -41.77
CA GLY A 387 -10.60 5.87 -42.18
C GLY A 387 -10.88 7.35 -41.97
N LYS A 388 -11.57 7.97 -42.92
CA LYS A 388 -11.85 9.42 -42.95
C LYS A 388 -12.53 9.92 -41.67
N TYR A 389 -13.40 9.11 -41.07
CA TYR A 389 -14.16 9.43 -39.87
C TYR A 389 -13.94 8.39 -38.75
N SER A 390 -12.76 7.79 -38.73
CA SER A 390 -12.38 6.72 -37.79
C SER A 390 -12.09 7.27 -36.41
N ASP A 391 -13.08 7.76 -35.71
CA ASP A 391 -12.98 8.21 -34.33
C ASP A 391 -14.27 7.98 -33.53
N MET A 392 -14.18 8.06 -32.20
CA MET A 392 -15.33 7.85 -31.32
C MET A 392 -16.44 8.89 -31.50
N PRO A 393 -16.17 10.20 -31.64
CA PRO A 393 -17.18 11.23 -31.88
C PRO A 393 -18.12 10.93 -33.05
N HIS A 394 -17.55 10.55 -34.22
CA HIS A 394 -18.35 10.23 -35.39
C HIS A 394 -19.20 8.98 -35.20
N ILE A 395 -18.65 7.94 -34.55
CA ILE A 395 -19.42 6.73 -34.21
C ILE A 395 -20.56 7.04 -33.26
N LEU A 396 -20.32 7.82 -32.19
CA LEU A 396 -21.38 8.22 -31.25
C LEU A 396 -22.44 9.07 -31.92
N SER A 397 -22.07 9.99 -32.81
CA SER A 397 -23.00 10.79 -33.57
C SER A 397 -23.85 9.93 -34.55
N PHE A 398 -23.23 8.95 -35.20
CA PHE A 398 -23.92 8.01 -36.08
C PHE A 398 -24.94 7.13 -35.33
N LEU A 399 -24.62 6.68 -34.14
CA LEU A 399 -25.53 5.91 -33.29
C LEU A 399 -26.78 6.68 -32.86
N ASN A 400 -26.81 8.01 -32.99
CA ASN A 400 -27.98 8.83 -32.71
C ASN A 400 -28.96 8.94 -33.92
N GLU A 401 -28.55 8.49 -35.11
CA GLU A 401 -29.40 8.50 -36.30
C GLU A 401 -30.51 7.41 -36.20
N SER A 402 -31.50 7.42 -37.14
CA SER A 402 -32.54 6.41 -37.13
C SER A 402 -32.01 5.00 -37.37
N TYR A 403 -32.58 4.00 -36.70
CA TYR A 403 -32.16 2.60 -36.88
C TYR A 403 -32.19 2.17 -38.37
N GLN A 404 -33.18 2.62 -39.11
CA GLN A 404 -33.30 2.35 -40.53
C GLN A 404 -32.09 2.90 -41.28
N THR A 405 -31.71 4.15 -41.03
CA THR A 405 -30.57 4.80 -41.65
C THR A 405 -29.25 4.08 -41.31
N ILE A 406 -29.11 3.71 -40.04
CA ILE A 406 -27.88 3.01 -39.58
C ILE A 406 -27.76 1.66 -40.29
N PHE A 407 -28.82 0.85 -40.33
CA PHE A 407 -28.82 -0.44 -41.01
C PHE A 407 -28.56 -0.32 -42.51
N GLU A 408 -29.24 0.59 -43.17
CA GLU A 408 -29.06 0.82 -44.60
C GLU A 408 -27.63 1.23 -44.97
N VAL A 409 -26.95 1.98 -44.10
CA VAL A 409 -25.55 2.34 -44.27
C VAL A 409 -24.66 1.13 -44.01
N LEU A 410 -24.85 0.40 -42.89
CA LEU A 410 -23.98 -0.72 -42.55
C LEU A 410 -24.13 -1.90 -43.54
N GLU A 411 -25.29 -2.13 -44.12
CA GLU A 411 -25.52 -3.15 -45.17
C GLU A 411 -24.76 -2.89 -46.45
N THR A 412 -24.22 -1.69 -46.65
CA THR A 412 -23.39 -1.40 -47.84
C THR A 412 -22.00 -2.02 -47.74
N ASP A 413 -21.57 -2.42 -46.54
CA ASP A 413 -20.29 -3.08 -46.30
C ASP A 413 -20.48 -4.56 -45.97
N ASN A 414 -20.09 -5.42 -46.90
CA ASN A 414 -20.21 -6.87 -46.76
C ASN A 414 -19.37 -7.45 -45.61
N GLU A 415 -18.30 -6.77 -45.20
CA GLU A 415 -17.40 -7.26 -44.14
C GLU A 415 -18.06 -7.20 -42.76
N VAL A 416 -19.01 -6.31 -42.56
CA VAL A 416 -19.75 -6.21 -41.25
C VAL A 416 -20.97 -7.13 -41.21
N ALA A 417 -21.37 -7.75 -42.30
CA ALA A 417 -22.55 -8.62 -42.40
C ALA A 417 -22.63 -9.71 -41.30
N PRO A 418 -21.54 -10.39 -40.90
CA PRO A 418 -21.58 -11.40 -39.86
C PRO A 418 -22.07 -10.84 -38.50
N LEU A 419 -21.71 -9.60 -38.17
CA LEU A 419 -22.11 -8.92 -36.94
C LEU A 419 -23.57 -8.45 -36.97
N LEU A 420 -24.13 -8.22 -38.17
CA LEU A 420 -25.48 -7.75 -38.39
C LEU A 420 -26.52 -8.91 -38.48
N GLY A 421 -26.06 -10.16 -38.62
CA GLY A 421 -26.91 -11.34 -38.79
C GLY A 421 -28.06 -11.42 -37.78
N PRO A 422 -27.85 -11.28 -36.46
CA PRO A 422 -28.90 -11.33 -35.46
C PRO A 422 -29.99 -10.28 -35.65
N PHE A 423 -29.67 -9.15 -36.29
CA PHE A 423 -30.60 -8.01 -36.46
C PHE A 423 -31.31 -8.02 -37.80
N GLN A 424 -30.75 -8.67 -38.82
CA GLN A 424 -31.30 -8.64 -40.18
C GLN A 424 -32.73 -9.17 -40.27
N THR A 425 -33.07 -10.22 -39.54
CA THR A 425 -34.41 -10.79 -39.54
C THR A 425 -35.42 -9.83 -38.93
N ALA A 426 -35.07 -9.21 -37.78
CA ALA A 426 -35.94 -8.23 -37.16
C ALA A 426 -36.10 -6.98 -38.03
N PHE A 427 -35.04 -6.53 -38.69
CA PHE A 427 -35.08 -5.39 -39.61
C PHE A 427 -35.91 -5.66 -40.86
N LYS A 428 -35.72 -6.80 -41.55
CA LYS A 428 -36.49 -7.22 -42.72
C LYS A 428 -37.97 -7.40 -42.42
N ASN A 429 -38.29 -7.95 -41.26
CA ASN A 429 -39.68 -8.14 -40.80
C ASN A 429 -40.31 -6.87 -40.21
N LYS A 430 -39.60 -5.73 -40.24
CA LYS A 430 -40.04 -4.46 -39.64
C LYS A 430 -40.43 -4.57 -38.16
N ALA A 431 -39.80 -5.49 -37.42
CA ALA A 431 -39.99 -5.68 -35.99
C ALA A 431 -39.25 -4.61 -35.19
N MET A 432 -39.66 -3.34 -35.28
CA MET A 432 -38.96 -2.19 -34.72
C MET A 432 -38.86 -2.24 -33.21
N GLU A 433 -39.85 -2.76 -32.48
CA GLU A 433 -39.81 -2.93 -31.03
C GLU A 433 -38.67 -3.88 -30.59
N GLN A 434 -38.45 -4.96 -31.35
CA GLN A 434 -37.37 -5.89 -31.08
C GLN A 434 -35.99 -5.26 -31.37
N LEU A 435 -35.88 -4.52 -32.46
CA LEU A 435 -34.63 -3.76 -32.77
C LEU A 435 -34.38 -2.71 -31.71
N GLU A 436 -35.39 -2.00 -31.27
CA GLU A 436 -35.23 -0.99 -30.22
C GLU A 436 -34.79 -1.61 -28.90
N GLY A 437 -35.31 -2.78 -28.53
CA GLY A 437 -34.83 -3.54 -27.37
C GLY A 437 -33.36 -3.93 -27.46
N MET A 438 -32.91 -4.37 -28.65
CA MET A 438 -31.51 -4.80 -28.88
C MET A 438 -30.52 -3.64 -28.95
N ILE A 439 -30.91 -2.52 -29.54
CA ILE A 439 -30.01 -1.37 -29.80
C ILE A 439 -30.24 -0.22 -28.82
N GLY A 440 -31.44 -0.12 -28.25
CA GLY A 440 -31.80 0.95 -27.30
C GLY A 440 -30.90 0.96 -26.08
N THR A 441 -30.54 -0.20 -25.57
CA THR A 441 -29.57 -0.33 -24.47
C THR A 441 -28.21 0.29 -24.83
N LEU A 442 -27.71 0.05 -26.06
CA LEU A 442 -26.48 0.64 -26.55
C LEU A 442 -26.57 2.17 -26.55
N ARG A 443 -27.66 2.74 -27.06
CA ARG A 443 -27.86 4.21 -27.10
C ARG A 443 -27.87 4.83 -25.71
N VAL A 444 -28.53 4.21 -24.74
CA VAL A 444 -28.56 4.67 -23.35
C VAL A 444 -27.15 4.76 -22.77
N TYR A 445 -26.32 3.75 -23.04
CA TYR A 445 -24.94 3.77 -22.54
C TYR A 445 -24.05 4.76 -23.29
N THR A 446 -24.10 4.75 -24.61
CA THR A 446 -23.23 5.58 -25.45
C THR A 446 -23.57 7.06 -25.42
N SER A 447 -24.85 7.42 -25.19
CA SER A 447 -25.27 8.83 -25.07
C SER A 447 -24.57 9.56 -23.92
N ARG A 448 -24.20 8.87 -22.87
CA ARG A 448 -23.44 9.43 -21.72
C ARG A 448 -22.04 9.85 -22.11
N LEU A 449 -21.45 9.23 -23.13
CA LEU A 449 -20.11 9.53 -23.62
C LEU A 449 -20.09 10.74 -24.57
N ALA A 450 -21.24 11.16 -25.09
CA ALA A 450 -21.37 12.24 -26.07
C ALA A 450 -21.29 13.62 -25.42
N THR A 451 -20.17 13.93 -24.76
CA THR A 451 -19.86 15.26 -24.20
C THR A 451 -19.03 16.09 -25.18
N LYS A 452 -19.08 17.41 -25.08
CA LYS A 452 -18.26 18.31 -25.92
C LYS A 452 -16.77 18.05 -25.71
N GLU A 453 -16.37 17.77 -24.48
CA GLU A 453 -15.01 17.48 -24.08
C GLU A 453 -14.51 16.15 -24.67
N SER A 454 -15.30 15.08 -24.61
CA SER A 454 -14.93 13.79 -25.21
C SER A 454 -14.84 13.87 -26.73
N TYR A 455 -15.73 14.63 -27.38
CA TYR A 455 -15.67 14.88 -28.81
C TYR A 455 -14.41 15.65 -29.21
N TRP A 456 -14.01 16.63 -28.41
CA TRP A 456 -12.77 17.37 -28.65
C TRP A 456 -11.53 16.48 -28.50
N ILE A 457 -11.45 15.68 -27.42
CA ILE A 457 -10.27 14.89 -27.09
C ILE A 457 -10.10 13.71 -28.07
N PHE A 458 -11.19 13.06 -28.46
CA PHE A 458 -11.14 11.88 -29.32
C PHE A 458 -11.25 12.18 -30.83
N HIS A 459 -11.39 13.43 -31.22
CA HIS A 459 -11.51 13.79 -32.62
C HIS A 459 -10.25 13.40 -33.43
N LYS A 460 -10.47 12.86 -34.64
CA LYS A 460 -9.41 12.36 -35.52
C LYS A 460 -8.31 13.37 -35.85
N ASP A 461 -8.68 14.65 -36.00
CA ASP A 461 -7.76 15.73 -36.37
C ASP A 461 -6.88 16.20 -35.20
N GLY A 462 -7.02 15.60 -34.02
CA GLY A 462 -6.29 15.95 -32.83
C GLY A 462 -5.39 14.84 -32.33
N ASP A 463 -4.79 14.03 -33.19
CA ASP A 463 -3.87 12.97 -32.80
C ASP A 463 -2.51 13.55 -32.41
N ASP A 464 -2.43 14.08 -31.19
CA ASP A 464 -1.26 14.79 -30.67
C ASP A 464 -0.11 13.85 -30.29
N PHE A 465 -0.39 12.56 -30.07
CA PHE A 465 0.62 11.56 -29.71
C PHE A 465 0.16 10.13 -29.97
N ASP A 466 1.12 9.19 -30.16
CA ASP A 466 0.84 7.77 -30.26
C ASP A 466 0.78 7.10 -28.88
N LEU A 467 -0.17 6.19 -28.69
CA LEU A 467 -0.30 5.39 -27.47
C LEU A 467 0.84 4.39 -27.25
N LYS A 468 1.75 4.20 -28.23
CA LYS A 468 2.97 3.42 -28.04
C LYS A 468 4.03 4.24 -27.29
N VAL A 469 3.80 4.51 -26.04
CA VAL A 469 4.68 5.33 -25.16
C VAL A 469 6.11 4.74 -25.02
N SER A 470 6.27 3.45 -25.30
CA SER A 470 7.53 2.70 -25.21
C SER A 470 8.42 2.83 -26.44
N ASP A 471 8.01 3.56 -27.47
CA ASP A 471 8.78 3.70 -28.71
C ASP A 471 10.08 4.51 -28.45
N PRO A 472 11.26 3.95 -28.68
CA PRO A 472 12.53 4.67 -28.54
C PRO A 472 12.64 5.94 -29.38
N LYS A 473 11.91 6.02 -30.50
CA LYS A 473 11.91 7.18 -31.38
C LYS A 473 11.04 8.32 -30.86
N ASN A 474 9.99 8.00 -30.11
CA ASN A 474 9.05 8.98 -29.58
C ASN A 474 8.59 8.59 -28.17
N PRO A 475 9.52 8.47 -27.20
CA PRO A 475 9.18 8.07 -25.84
C PRO A 475 8.31 9.11 -25.17
N SER A 476 7.38 8.67 -24.35
CA SER A 476 6.52 9.62 -23.63
C SER A 476 6.03 9.11 -22.29
N TYR A 477 5.86 10.04 -21.36
CA TYR A 477 5.07 9.85 -20.16
C TYR A 477 3.61 10.14 -20.49
N LEU A 478 2.72 9.34 -19.95
CA LEU A 478 1.29 9.54 -20.07
C LEU A 478 0.64 9.54 -18.70
N LEU A 479 -0.02 10.63 -18.37
CA LEU A 479 -0.93 10.73 -17.24
C LEU A 479 -2.37 10.63 -17.75
N ILE A 480 -3.16 9.79 -17.11
CA ILE A 480 -4.59 9.63 -17.38
C ILE A 480 -5.34 10.11 -16.14
N ALA A 481 -6.00 11.25 -16.27
CA ALA A 481 -6.74 11.87 -15.19
C ALA A 481 -8.13 11.26 -15.03
N ASN A 482 -8.58 11.12 -13.79
CA ASN A 482 -9.96 10.79 -13.47
C ASN A 482 -10.56 11.84 -12.54
N ASP A 483 -11.89 11.87 -12.48
CA ASP A 483 -12.67 12.64 -11.53
C ASP A 483 -13.65 11.71 -10.81
N PRO A 484 -13.58 11.61 -9.48
CA PRO A 484 -14.48 10.75 -8.71
C PRO A 484 -15.98 11.09 -8.87
N GLU A 485 -16.31 12.34 -9.20
CA GLU A 485 -17.71 12.76 -9.40
C GLU A 485 -18.28 12.25 -10.74
N MET A 486 -17.43 12.03 -11.74
CA MET A 486 -17.79 11.56 -13.07
C MET A 486 -17.23 10.17 -13.40
N GLU A 487 -16.90 9.38 -12.39
CA GLU A 487 -16.19 8.10 -12.51
C GLU A 487 -16.78 7.15 -13.56
N SER A 488 -18.10 7.01 -13.62
CA SER A 488 -18.75 6.05 -14.50
C SER A 488 -18.57 6.35 -15.99
N ILE A 489 -18.42 7.61 -16.35
CA ILE A 489 -18.24 8.08 -17.73
C ILE A 489 -16.77 8.12 -18.09
N ILE A 490 -15.98 8.85 -17.28
CA ILE A 490 -14.57 9.04 -17.51
C ILE A 490 -13.80 7.71 -17.37
N GLY A 491 -14.19 6.87 -16.43
CA GLY A 491 -13.61 5.54 -16.24
C GLY A 491 -13.73 4.67 -17.49
N ALA A 492 -14.86 4.72 -18.21
CA ALA A 492 -15.04 3.96 -19.45
C ALA A 492 -14.14 4.48 -20.60
N LEU A 493 -14.03 5.81 -20.74
CA LEU A 493 -13.14 6.44 -21.71
C LEU A 493 -11.67 6.13 -21.41
N ASN A 494 -11.28 6.19 -20.13
CA ASN A 494 -9.93 5.86 -19.67
C ASN A 494 -9.60 4.37 -19.86
N ALA A 495 -10.56 3.48 -19.63
CA ALA A 495 -10.39 2.04 -19.86
C ALA A 495 -10.10 1.73 -21.33
N LEU A 496 -10.80 2.39 -22.26
CA LEU A 496 -10.54 2.26 -23.70
C LEU A 496 -9.11 2.66 -24.06
N ILE A 497 -8.63 3.78 -23.53
CA ILE A 497 -7.26 4.27 -23.75
C ILE A 497 -6.24 3.29 -23.18
N LEU A 498 -6.42 2.85 -21.93
CA LEU A 498 -5.49 1.94 -21.27
C LEU A 498 -5.42 0.57 -21.95
N ASN A 499 -6.55 0.00 -22.38
CA ASN A 499 -6.54 -1.27 -23.11
C ASN A 499 -5.76 -1.16 -24.44
N ARG A 500 -5.93 -0.06 -25.18
CA ARG A 500 -5.16 0.20 -26.40
C ARG A 500 -3.68 0.38 -26.09
N LEU A 501 -3.35 1.12 -25.05
CA LEU A 501 -1.98 1.38 -24.62
C LEU A 501 -1.28 0.07 -24.23
N VAL A 502 -1.89 -0.76 -23.41
CA VAL A 502 -1.31 -2.04 -22.96
C VAL A 502 -1.00 -2.96 -24.17
N THR A 503 -1.93 -3.07 -25.11
CA THR A 503 -1.72 -3.83 -26.34
C THR A 503 -0.54 -3.28 -27.14
N ARG A 504 -0.39 -1.97 -27.26
CA ARG A 504 0.68 -1.31 -28.00
C ARG A 504 2.05 -1.42 -27.33
N VAL A 505 2.10 -1.29 -26.00
CA VAL A 505 3.34 -1.40 -25.22
C VAL A 505 3.91 -2.81 -25.27
N ASN A 506 3.07 -3.83 -25.31
CA ASN A 506 3.49 -5.23 -25.37
C ASN A 506 3.98 -5.68 -26.75
N THR A 507 3.77 -4.88 -27.80
CA THR A 507 4.26 -5.21 -29.15
C THR A 507 5.72 -4.81 -29.34
N GLY A 508 6.54 -5.69 -29.92
CA GLY A 508 7.95 -5.41 -30.25
C GLY A 508 8.92 -5.65 -29.10
N GLN A 509 8.80 -6.79 -28.42
CA GLN A 509 9.68 -7.20 -27.33
C GLN A 509 11.18 -7.04 -27.68
N GLY A 510 11.96 -6.55 -26.70
CA GLY A 510 13.40 -6.36 -26.83
C GLY A 510 13.86 -5.06 -27.51
N LYS A 511 12.96 -4.29 -28.12
CA LYS A 511 13.26 -3.00 -28.76
C LYS A 511 12.61 -1.80 -28.07
N ASN A 512 11.76 -2.04 -27.11
CA ASN A 512 11.00 -1.01 -26.41
C ASN A 512 11.73 -0.49 -25.17
N ILE A 513 11.49 0.78 -24.82
CA ILE A 513 11.90 1.33 -23.53
C ILE A 513 11.04 0.68 -22.44
N PRO A 514 11.61 0.36 -21.27
CA PRO A 514 10.83 -0.15 -20.15
C PRO A 514 9.72 0.82 -19.73
N VAL A 515 8.50 0.30 -19.54
CA VAL A 515 7.32 1.07 -19.15
C VAL A 515 6.88 0.68 -17.77
N SER A 516 6.64 1.66 -16.92
CA SER A 516 5.97 1.48 -15.63
C SER A 516 4.51 1.93 -15.75
N ILE A 517 3.58 0.99 -15.70
CA ILE A 517 2.14 1.28 -15.71
C ILE A 517 1.65 1.24 -14.27
N ILE A 518 1.19 2.37 -13.76
CA ILE A 518 0.69 2.54 -12.41
C ILE A 518 -0.78 2.90 -12.48
N VAL A 519 -1.61 2.10 -11.84
CA VAL A 519 -3.06 2.32 -11.75
C VAL A 519 -3.43 2.54 -10.30
N ASP A 520 -3.75 3.79 -9.95
CA ASP A 520 -4.30 4.13 -8.64
C ASP A 520 -5.80 3.82 -8.65
N GLU A 521 -6.29 3.12 -7.63
CA GLU A 521 -7.69 2.71 -7.49
C GLU A 521 -8.24 1.91 -8.69
N LEU A 522 -7.60 0.77 -8.98
CA LEU A 522 -7.96 -0.13 -10.08
C LEU A 522 -9.45 -0.53 -10.15
N PRO A 523 -10.23 -0.66 -9.05
CA PRO A 523 -11.68 -0.92 -9.10
C PRO A 523 -12.49 0.13 -9.85
N THR A 524 -11.96 1.31 -10.10
CA THR A 524 -12.63 2.38 -10.85
C THR A 524 -12.52 2.21 -12.37
N LEU A 525 -11.55 1.41 -12.81
CA LEU A 525 -11.38 1.02 -14.21
C LEU A 525 -11.94 -0.38 -14.46
N TYR A 526 -12.51 -0.58 -15.63
CA TYR A 526 -12.93 -1.92 -16.03
C TYR A 526 -11.75 -2.65 -16.73
N PHE A 527 -11.24 -3.69 -16.04
CA PHE A 527 -10.38 -4.69 -16.67
C PHE A 527 -11.09 -6.04 -16.58
N HIS A 528 -11.33 -6.66 -17.72
CA HIS A 528 -12.04 -7.93 -17.82
C HIS A 528 -11.53 -8.97 -16.80
N LYS A 529 -12.39 -9.50 -15.94
CA LYS A 529 -12.15 -10.51 -14.89
C LYS A 529 -11.31 -10.07 -13.66
N ILE A 530 -10.81 -8.84 -13.58
CA ILE A 530 -10.09 -8.36 -12.38
C ILE A 530 -11.05 -8.05 -11.22
N ASP A 531 -12.28 -7.70 -11.52
CA ASP A 531 -13.27 -7.38 -10.48
C ASP A 531 -13.54 -8.54 -9.50
N ARG A 532 -13.50 -9.78 -9.96
CA ARG A 532 -13.62 -10.97 -9.09
C ARG A 532 -12.44 -11.07 -8.13
N LEU A 533 -11.22 -10.84 -8.62
CA LEU A 533 -10.02 -10.89 -7.80
C LEU A 533 -10.00 -9.76 -6.75
N ILE A 534 -10.47 -8.57 -7.10
CA ILE A 534 -10.54 -7.41 -6.21
C ILE A 534 -11.66 -7.55 -5.18
N GLY A 535 -12.80 -8.10 -5.56
CA GLY A 535 -13.92 -8.37 -4.66
C GLY A 535 -13.51 -9.29 -3.52
N THR A 536 -12.76 -10.34 -3.81
CA THR A 536 -12.21 -11.29 -2.83
C THR A 536 -11.10 -10.69 -1.99
N ALA A 537 -10.33 -9.74 -2.53
CA ALA A 537 -9.19 -9.12 -1.85
C ALA A 537 -9.56 -8.19 -0.67
N ARG A 538 -10.81 -7.85 -0.48
CA ARG A 538 -11.32 -7.07 0.67
C ARG A 538 -12.11 -7.91 1.67
N SER A 539 -12.27 -9.20 1.40
CA SER A 539 -13.02 -10.11 2.24
C SER A 539 -12.17 -10.69 3.38
N LYS A 540 -12.84 -11.25 4.38
CA LYS A 540 -12.21 -12.07 5.42
C LYS A 540 -11.35 -13.18 4.82
N GLU A 541 -11.78 -13.74 3.71
CA GLU A 541 -11.08 -14.76 2.94
C GLU A 541 -9.70 -14.32 2.45
N THR A 542 -9.53 -13.04 2.05
CA THR A 542 -8.23 -12.50 1.64
C THR A 542 -7.27 -12.37 2.81
N LEU A 543 -7.75 -11.95 3.98
CA LEU A 543 -6.94 -11.87 5.18
C LEU A 543 -6.51 -13.26 5.64
N GLU A 544 -7.40 -14.24 5.53
CA GLU A 544 -7.12 -15.65 5.83
C GLU A 544 -6.16 -16.24 4.79
N TRP A 545 -6.33 -15.94 3.51
CA TRP A 545 -5.40 -16.34 2.45
C TRP A 545 -4.00 -15.75 2.66
N LEU A 546 -3.88 -14.45 2.95
CA LEU A 546 -2.59 -13.84 3.29
C LEU A 546 -1.96 -14.51 4.50
N SER A 547 -2.73 -14.74 5.56
CA SER A 547 -2.23 -15.36 6.79
C SER A 547 -1.80 -16.81 6.58
N ASN A 548 -2.60 -17.62 5.89
CA ASN A 548 -2.41 -19.06 5.80
C ASN A 548 -1.50 -19.48 4.63
N ASP A 549 -1.71 -18.89 3.43
CA ASP A 549 -1.03 -19.31 2.21
C ASP A 549 0.23 -18.50 1.92
N ILE A 550 0.19 -17.19 2.15
CA ILE A 550 1.36 -16.34 1.93
C ILE A 550 2.32 -16.42 3.11
N PHE A 551 1.85 -16.12 4.34
CA PHE A 551 2.73 -16.16 5.53
C PHE A 551 2.93 -17.57 6.05
N GLY A 552 1.88 -18.39 6.05
CA GLY A 552 1.92 -19.76 6.54
C GLY A 552 2.01 -19.84 8.07
N LYS A 553 2.36 -21.03 8.56
CA LYS A 553 2.45 -21.32 9.98
C LYS A 553 3.90 -21.42 10.44
N VAL A 554 4.13 -21.07 11.69
CA VAL A 554 5.42 -21.18 12.36
C VAL A 554 5.24 -21.88 13.70
N VAL A 555 6.25 -22.60 14.16
CA VAL A 555 6.27 -23.16 15.51
C VAL A 555 6.47 -22.02 16.50
N GLN A 556 5.44 -21.72 17.28
CA GLN A 556 5.52 -20.76 18.39
C GLN A 556 5.74 -21.55 19.69
N ILE A 557 6.79 -21.15 20.42
CA ILE A 557 7.07 -21.68 21.74
C ILE A 557 6.25 -20.87 22.74
N LYS A 558 5.19 -21.47 23.30
CA LYS A 558 4.43 -20.85 24.39
C LYS A 558 5.06 -21.27 25.71
N LYS A 559 5.69 -20.30 26.38
CA LYS A 559 6.26 -20.49 27.70
C LYS A 559 5.17 -20.36 28.75
N GLY A 560 4.70 -21.46 29.29
CA GLY A 560 3.90 -21.49 30.51
C GLY A 560 4.86 -21.49 31.71
N VAL A 561 4.83 -20.44 32.51
CA VAL A 561 5.56 -20.39 33.77
C VAL A 561 4.55 -20.54 34.90
N THR A 562 4.54 -21.69 35.56
CA THR A 562 3.79 -21.88 36.78
C THR A 562 4.75 -21.69 37.94
N ILE A 563 4.59 -20.60 38.65
CA ILE A 563 5.34 -20.33 39.88
C ILE A 563 4.43 -20.72 41.02
N ASP A 564 4.62 -21.94 41.55
CA ASP A 564 4.18 -22.31 42.87
C ASP A 564 5.27 -21.92 43.86
N ARG A 565 4.97 -21.86 45.15
CA ARG A 565 5.91 -21.37 46.16
C ARG A 565 7.21 -22.14 46.21
N ASP A 566 7.13 -23.41 45.86
CA ASP A 566 8.22 -24.38 46.04
C ASP A 566 8.85 -24.85 44.74
N LYS A 567 8.14 -24.67 43.62
CA LYS A 567 8.62 -25.13 42.32
C LYS A 567 8.26 -24.08 41.25
N THR A 568 9.27 -23.65 40.54
CA THR A 568 9.05 -22.94 39.29
C THR A 568 9.10 -23.96 38.17
N SER A 569 7.95 -24.33 37.62
CA SER A 569 7.91 -25.18 36.43
C SER A 569 7.78 -24.27 35.19
N ILE A 570 8.66 -24.49 34.25
CA ILE A 570 8.63 -23.84 32.94
C ILE A 570 8.18 -24.91 31.96
N ASN A 571 6.95 -24.79 31.48
CA ASN A 571 6.45 -25.64 30.42
C ASN A 571 6.66 -24.91 29.09
N LEU A 572 7.40 -25.52 28.19
CA LEU A 572 7.54 -25.06 26.81
C LEU A 572 6.61 -25.92 25.95
N ASN A 573 5.49 -25.32 25.52
CA ASN A 573 4.57 -25.95 24.60
C ASN A 573 4.84 -25.42 23.20
N GLU A 574 5.16 -26.28 22.27
CA GLU A 574 5.30 -25.97 20.86
C GLU A 574 3.94 -26.09 20.18
N ASN A 575 3.42 -24.97 19.65
CA ASN A 575 2.19 -24.95 18.87
C ASN A 575 2.48 -24.38 17.49
N MET A 576 1.87 -24.98 16.46
CA MET A 576 1.84 -24.39 15.12
C MET A 576 0.82 -23.26 15.10
N ASP A 577 1.30 -22.04 14.93
CA ASP A 577 0.45 -20.83 14.86
C ASP A 577 0.76 -20.03 13.60
N SER A 578 -0.16 -19.17 13.16
CA SER A 578 0.06 -18.34 11.98
C SER A 578 1.23 -17.39 12.20
N LEU A 579 2.14 -17.28 11.21
CA LEU A 579 3.29 -16.36 11.28
C LEU A 579 2.82 -14.92 11.43
N VAL A 580 1.78 -14.53 10.68
CA VAL A 580 1.07 -13.26 10.81
C VAL A 580 -0.42 -13.55 10.86
N PRO A 581 -1.07 -13.46 12.03
CA PRO A 581 -2.51 -13.68 12.16
C PRO A 581 -3.33 -12.68 11.33
N ALA A 582 -4.47 -13.11 10.80
CA ALA A 582 -5.37 -12.27 10.02
C ALA A 582 -5.85 -11.02 10.80
N SER A 583 -6.01 -11.15 12.12
CA SER A 583 -6.35 -10.02 13.00
C SER A 583 -5.28 -8.92 13.01
N LYS A 584 -3.99 -9.29 13.02
CA LYS A 584 -2.90 -8.30 12.92
C LYS A 584 -2.86 -7.58 11.58
N ILE A 585 -3.26 -8.26 10.50
CA ILE A 585 -3.34 -7.64 9.17
C ILE A 585 -4.51 -6.66 9.12
N SER A 586 -5.66 -7.00 9.73
CA SER A 586 -6.83 -6.12 9.76
C SER A 586 -6.60 -4.85 10.58
N ASP A 587 -5.79 -4.92 11.63
CA ASP A 587 -5.54 -3.84 12.58
C ASP A 587 -4.30 -2.98 12.22
N MET A 588 -3.74 -3.17 11.02
CA MET A 588 -2.57 -2.40 10.59
C MET A 588 -2.87 -0.90 10.51
N ALA A 589 -2.06 -0.11 11.20
CA ALA A 589 -2.11 1.34 11.13
C ALA A 589 -1.51 1.87 9.80
N THR A 590 -1.83 3.13 9.47
CA THR A 590 -1.30 3.80 8.27
C THR A 590 0.23 3.71 8.18
N GLY A 591 0.72 3.35 7.00
CA GLY A 591 2.14 3.17 6.72
C GLY A 591 2.70 1.80 7.09
N TRP A 592 1.89 0.91 7.68
CA TRP A 592 2.25 -0.51 7.78
C TRP A 592 1.91 -1.23 6.49
N ILE A 593 2.78 -2.12 6.08
CA ILE A 593 2.63 -2.96 4.90
C ILE A 593 2.99 -4.41 5.23
N CYS A 594 2.28 -5.33 4.63
CA CYS A 594 2.59 -6.75 4.71
C CYS A 594 2.41 -7.42 3.35
N GLY A 595 3.15 -8.48 3.10
CA GLY A 595 3.06 -9.21 1.85
C GLY A 595 4.29 -10.04 1.54
N GLN A 596 4.43 -10.33 0.25
CA GLN A 596 5.55 -11.09 -0.28
C GLN A 596 6.01 -10.49 -1.60
N THR A 597 7.32 -10.35 -1.78
CA THR A 597 7.94 -10.04 -3.08
C THR A 597 8.21 -11.34 -3.84
N ALA A 598 8.34 -11.25 -5.16
CA ALA A 598 8.72 -12.41 -5.97
C ALA A 598 10.11 -12.92 -5.55
N ARG A 599 10.29 -14.24 -5.59
CA ARG A 599 11.61 -14.86 -5.47
C ARG A 599 12.33 -14.67 -6.79
N ASP A 600 13.21 -13.68 -6.84
CA ASP A 600 14.09 -13.43 -7.98
C ASP A 600 15.55 -13.55 -7.56
N PHE A 601 16.39 -13.86 -8.54
CA PHE A 601 17.81 -14.01 -8.33
C PHE A 601 18.47 -12.66 -8.00
N THR A 602 19.31 -12.63 -6.97
CA THR A 602 19.94 -11.41 -6.45
C THR A 602 21.13 -10.95 -7.26
N LYS A 603 21.87 -11.88 -7.88
CA LYS A 603 23.09 -11.57 -8.65
C LYS A 603 23.15 -12.41 -9.91
N THR A 604 23.25 -11.75 -11.06
CA THR A 604 23.68 -12.38 -12.32
C THR A 604 25.18 -12.15 -12.47
N LYS A 605 25.97 -13.19 -12.38
CA LYS A 605 27.37 -13.12 -12.82
C LYS A 605 27.39 -13.20 -14.35
N THR A 606 27.80 -12.13 -15.00
CA THR A 606 28.12 -12.12 -16.44
C THR A 606 29.43 -12.87 -16.63
N GLY A 607 29.39 -14.00 -17.32
CA GLY A 607 30.59 -14.72 -17.75
C GLY A 607 31.36 -13.93 -18.83
N ALA A 608 32.67 -14.12 -18.90
CA ALA A 608 33.51 -13.58 -19.97
C ALA A 608 33.03 -14.10 -21.34
N GLY A 609 32.26 -13.28 -22.05
CA GLY A 609 31.66 -13.67 -23.36
C GLY A 609 30.24 -13.18 -23.57
N GLY A 610 29.63 -12.46 -22.61
CA GLY A 610 28.31 -11.86 -22.80
C GLY A 610 27.13 -12.83 -22.75
N SER A 611 27.32 -14.12 -22.50
CA SER A 611 26.23 -15.06 -22.26
C SER A 611 25.83 -15.02 -20.79
N MET A 612 24.56 -14.83 -20.49
CA MET A 612 24.00 -14.99 -19.15
C MET A 612 24.16 -16.44 -18.71
N ASN A 613 25.19 -16.76 -17.98
CA ASN A 613 25.23 -18.00 -17.21
C ASN A 613 24.45 -17.76 -15.91
N ILE A 614 23.27 -18.38 -15.83
CA ILE A 614 22.49 -18.53 -14.60
C ILE A 614 23.25 -19.56 -13.73
N GLN A 615 24.39 -19.15 -13.18
CA GLN A 615 25.09 -19.97 -12.20
C GLN A 615 25.02 -19.23 -10.85
N GLU A 616 24.41 -19.91 -9.89
CA GLU A 616 24.36 -19.56 -8.46
C GLU A 616 23.72 -18.19 -8.16
N ALA A 617 22.43 -18.16 -8.30
CA ALA A 617 21.62 -17.11 -7.71
C ALA A 617 21.56 -17.35 -6.18
N GLU A 618 22.09 -16.41 -5.40
CA GLU A 618 21.77 -16.36 -3.99
C GLU A 618 20.28 -16.03 -3.85
N GLU A 619 19.48 -16.99 -3.34
CA GLU A 619 18.10 -16.74 -2.98
C GLU A 619 18.04 -15.73 -1.83
N PHE A 620 17.11 -14.79 -1.87
CA PHE A 620 16.78 -14.01 -0.69
C PHE A 620 16.38 -14.94 0.45
N LYS A 621 16.97 -14.77 1.60
CA LYS A 621 16.61 -15.55 2.79
C LYS A 621 15.13 -15.41 3.11
N THR A 622 14.56 -14.25 2.86
CA THR A 622 13.12 -14.02 3.05
C THR A 622 12.59 -12.99 2.07
N THR A 623 11.47 -13.34 1.43
CA THR A 623 10.70 -12.46 0.53
C THR A 623 9.46 -11.90 1.21
N LYS A 624 9.12 -12.41 2.40
CA LYS A 624 7.95 -11.99 3.18
C LYS A 624 8.30 -10.76 4.02
N PHE A 625 7.34 -9.85 4.15
CA PHE A 625 7.51 -8.65 4.96
C PHE A 625 6.24 -8.33 5.75
N PHE A 626 6.43 -7.85 6.98
CA PHE A 626 5.41 -7.27 7.86
C PHE A 626 6.09 -6.13 8.62
N CYS A 627 5.92 -4.91 8.14
CA CYS A 627 6.78 -3.81 8.55
C CYS A 627 6.10 -2.45 8.38
N LYS A 628 6.70 -1.44 8.97
CA LYS A 628 6.34 -0.03 8.75
C LYS A 628 7.32 0.59 7.77
N THR A 629 6.84 1.35 6.79
CA THR A 629 7.69 2.13 5.89
C THR A 629 8.44 3.23 6.65
N ASP A 630 9.71 3.46 6.31
CA ASP A 630 10.62 4.37 7.03
C ASP A 630 11.29 5.36 6.08
N PHE A 631 10.50 6.27 5.50
CA PHE A 631 10.99 7.29 4.58
C PHE A 631 11.60 8.48 5.31
N ASP A 632 12.59 9.14 4.69
CA ASP A 632 13.08 10.42 5.17
C ASP A 632 12.08 11.53 4.86
N MET A 633 11.34 11.96 5.88
CA MET A 633 10.31 13.00 5.76
C MET A 633 10.87 14.38 5.39
N ARG A 634 12.17 14.62 5.58
CA ARG A 634 12.82 15.87 5.17
C ARG A 634 13.01 15.91 3.66
N GLU A 635 13.44 14.77 3.09
CA GLU A 635 13.58 14.62 1.64
C GLU A 635 12.24 14.81 0.94
N ILE A 636 11.18 14.21 1.49
CA ILE A 636 9.81 14.34 0.95
C ILE A 636 9.32 15.79 1.00
N LYS A 637 9.49 16.49 2.12
CA LYS A 637 9.11 17.91 2.22
C LYS A 637 9.88 18.79 1.24
N ASN A 638 11.15 18.49 0.99
CA ASN A 638 11.95 19.19 -0.02
C ASN A 638 11.45 18.92 -1.44
N GLU A 639 10.98 17.71 -1.72
CA GLU A 639 10.33 17.37 -3.00
C GLU A 639 9.03 18.15 -3.16
N GLU A 640 8.18 18.18 -2.13
CA GLU A 640 6.91 18.91 -2.16
C GLU A 640 7.09 20.41 -2.39
N ALA A 641 8.11 21.01 -1.80
CA ALA A 641 8.47 22.40 -2.03
C ALA A 641 8.94 22.69 -3.47
N GLY A 642 9.37 21.66 -4.19
CA GLY A 642 9.82 21.74 -5.59
C GLY A 642 8.72 21.48 -6.62
N TYR A 643 7.47 21.25 -6.23
CA TYR A 643 6.38 21.00 -7.17
C TYR A 643 6.07 22.24 -7.99
N VAL A 644 5.80 22.02 -9.27
CA VAL A 644 5.47 23.05 -10.23
C VAL A 644 4.10 22.80 -10.85
N PRO A 645 3.41 23.83 -11.31
CA PRO A 645 2.13 23.66 -12.01
C PRO A 645 2.24 22.73 -13.20
N LEU A 646 1.18 21.97 -13.46
CA LEU A 646 1.07 21.08 -14.62
C LEU A 646 1.06 21.89 -15.92
N PRO A 647 1.56 21.32 -17.01
CA PRO A 647 1.56 22.01 -18.31
C PRO A 647 0.14 22.06 -18.86
N LYS A 648 -0.25 23.22 -19.38
CA LYS A 648 -1.42 23.36 -20.23
C LYS A 648 -1.01 23.16 -21.68
N PHE A 649 -1.73 22.32 -22.40
CA PHE A 649 -1.46 22.03 -23.82
C PHE A 649 -2.24 22.92 -24.75
N TYR A 650 -3.41 23.40 -24.30
CA TYR A 650 -4.24 24.36 -25.00
C TYR A 650 -4.51 25.57 -24.12
N THR A 651 -4.53 26.75 -24.75
CA THR A 651 -4.88 28.00 -24.07
C THR A 651 -6.05 28.63 -24.82
N PHE A 652 -7.15 28.78 -24.12
CA PHE A 652 -8.32 29.47 -24.65
C PHE A 652 -8.35 30.92 -24.12
N PRO A 653 -8.70 31.93 -24.96
CA PRO A 653 -8.72 33.31 -24.54
C PRO A 653 -9.69 33.59 -23.39
N SER A 654 -10.84 32.89 -23.37
CA SER A 654 -11.83 32.96 -22.31
C SER A 654 -12.56 31.61 -22.16
N ARG A 655 -13.32 31.47 -21.07
CA ARG A 655 -14.19 30.32 -20.86
C ARG A 655 -15.29 30.24 -21.93
N GLU A 656 -15.82 31.37 -22.33
CA GLU A 656 -16.85 31.44 -23.37
C GLU A 656 -16.32 31.00 -24.74
N GLU A 657 -15.12 31.45 -25.10
CA GLU A 657 -14.49 31.05 -26.36
C GLU A 657 -14.13 29.57 -26.36
N ARG A 658 -13.69 29.01 -25.20
CA ARG A 658 -13.52 27.56 -25.05
C ARG A 658 -14.83 26.82 -25.35
N GLU A 659 -15.92 27.19 -24.69
CA GLU A 659 -17.23 26.58 -24.89
C GLU A 659 -17.70 26.68 -26.36
N ARG A 660 -17.46 27.80 -26.99
CA ARG A 660 -17.78 28.03 -28.40
C ARG A 660 -16.99 27.08 -29.32
N ILE A 661 -15.70 26.92 -29.08
CA ILE A 661 -14.84 26.04 -29.88
C ILE A 661 -15.27 24.57 -29.69
N LEU A 662 -15.49 24.14 -28.46
CA LEU A 662 -15.95 22.76 -28.16
C LEU A 662 -17.31 22.49 -28.79
N TYR A 663 -18.24 23.43 -28.69
CA TYR A 663 -19.57 23.31 -29.29
C TYR A 663 -19.50 23.32 -30.83
N LYS A 664 -18.67 24.13 -31.44
CA LYS A 664 -18.45 24.14 -32.90
C LYS A 664 -17.94 22.76 -33.38
N ASN A 665 -16.96 22.17 -32.66
CA ASN A 665 -16.46 20.83 -32.98
C ASN A 665 -17.57 19.77 -32.85
N PHE A 666 -18.37 19.85 -31.80
CA PHE A 666 -19.49 18.94 -31.54
C PHE A 666 -20.53 18.99 -32.69
N VAL A 667 -20.91 20.19 -33.14
CA VAL A 667 -21.86 20.39 -34.25
C VAL A 667 -21.25 19.90 -35.58
N GLN A 668 -19.97 20.18 -35.82
CA GLN A 668 -19.29 19.80 -37.06
C GLN A 668 -19.27 18.27 -37.22
N VAL A 669 -18.99 17.51 -36.18
CA VAL A 669 -19.06 16.04 -36.20
C VAL A 669 -20.45 15.54 -36.64
N GLY A 670 -21.51 16.15 -36.14
CA GLY A 670 -22.88 15.82 -36.54
C GLY A 670 -23.15 16.13 -38.02
N GLN A 671 -22.59 17.20 -38.54
CA GLN A 671 -22.70 17.53 -39.98
C GLN A 671 -21.92 16.55 -40.86
N ASP A 672 -20.70 16.23 -40.48
CA ASP A 672 -19.87 15.27 -41.16
C ASP A 672 -20.51 13.88 -41.29
N VAL A 673 -21.19 13.42 -40.22
CA VAL A 673 -21.94 12.16 -40.23
C VAL A 673 -23.12 12.21 -41.22
N LYS A 674 -23.87 13.32 -41.23
CA LYS A 674 -24.98 13.49 -42.17
C LYS A 674 -24.53 13.52 -43.63
N GLU A 675 -23.38 14.16 -43.91
CA GLU A 675 -22.78 14.17 -45.24
C GLU A 675 -22.31 12.78 -45.65
N MET A 676 -21.68 12.04 -44.74
CA MET A 676 -21.27 10.65 -44.94
C MET A 676 -22.47 9.78 -45.30
N ILE A 677 -23.58 9.86 -44.54
CA ILE A 677 -24.79 9.09 -44.79
C ILE A 677 -25.34 9.39 -46.19
N LYS A 678 -25.43 10.67 -46.58
CA LYS A 678 -25.86 11.05 -47.94
C LYS A 678 -24.99 10.46 -49.01
N ASP A 679 -23.66 10.52 -48.83
CA ASP A 679 -22.70 9.96 -49.82
C ASP A 679 -22.86 8.45 -49.95
N VAL A 680 -22.97 7.72 -48.86
CA VAL A 680 -23.17 6.26 -48.85
C VAL A 680 -24.50 5.89 -49.54
N MET A 681 -25.58 6.58 -49.22
CA MET A 681 -26.91 6.32 -49.78
C MET A 681 -26.96 6.61 -51.29
N ASN A 682 -26.31 7.69 -51.73
CA ASN A 682 -26.17 8.03 -53.13
C ASN A 682 -25.42 6.94 -53.88
N LYS A 683 -24.30 6.44 -53.31
CA LYS A 683 -23.54 5.32 -53.92
C LYS A 683 -24.33 4.03 -53.98
N ARG A 684 -25.21 3.74 -52.97
CA ARG A 684 -26.10 2.56 -53.00
C ARG A 684 -27.15 2.67 -54.05
N ASN A 685 -27.80 3.81 -54.22
CA ASN A 685 -28.87 4.01 -55.21
C ASN A 685 -28.37 4.06 -56.64
N ALA A 686 -27.06 4.27 -56.82
CA ALA A 686 -26.44 4.27 -58.17
C ALA A 686 -25.84 2.90 -58.61
N LYS A 687 -25.82 1.93 -57.68
CA LYS A 687 -25.53 0.52 -57.96
C LYS A 687 -26.81 -0.22 -58.28
#